data_4281404b7665f0444129f2bc40b6e23c
#
_entry.id   4281404b7665f0444129f2bc40b6e23c
#
_cell.length_a   1.000
_cell.length_b   1.000
_cell.length_c   1.000
_cell.angle_alpha   90.00
_cell.angle_beta   90.00
_cell.angle_gamma   90.00
#
_symmetry.space_group_name_H-M   'P 1'
#
loop_
_entity.id
_entity.type
_entity.pdbx_description
1 polymer ?
#
loop_
_entity_poly.entity_id
_entity_poly.type
_entity_poly.pdbx_seq_one_letter_code
_entity_poly.pdbx_strand_id
1 'polypeptide(L)'
;MNTTAPRAAFAALLLAAGIAGQDAERATHTDDASTPQVTYDQKGDGWSLRQYQLGCLSHLSYLLVSGKEAAVIDPQRDVGHYERDAAAAGAKITRVLLTHPHADFVAGHTELAHRHDAEIALSAASKAAFPHRALQDGDRVQLGAVSIEAWLTPGHTPNAMTFLVRVPGGQADPAFALTGDTLFIGSIGRPDLLDVPPAELAAQSWDSVQRLKRLPDATAVLPAHGAGSLCGAHLSPDTVSTIGREKATNPYLQIPTKASFVANILSHQPVAPQYFGFNVELNRKGPPLVERSETLPPVVDAAAAKALLADGAWIVDLRDQTAYGDAHIEGSVNVHLRGRLDTWTGIVVPVTAKLLLVGDDAEVKEGSFRLRRIGYDLVAGRLPPDAAAWRAGGLNVRATKGITPPELHALMQAGKEPVVVDVRTADEYGDLRLGDVGNIPVTEHERFAKALGTEMEVVMVCNSAYRSSLAVGLAERHGMRHARSLEGGLDAWIAAGLPTKGRMAKGAAAAAPAAAGAAIALPEPIDAPMLQKALLDQPAAYAVLDVRAAWQFAEWSIPGSANVAPDALAAHLATLTAGRRVVLVDRDGTTAFAVAGALLAQQPERSLRVLVGGLQGYFRTAAIGGPVDANAAPAANAAAATAPATTPTKPAAAPKKRSAGC
;
A
#
# COMPACT_ATOMS: atom_id res chain seq x y z
N MET A 1 20.71 1.37 54.51
CA MET A 1 20.96 0.08 53.84
C MET A 1 20.33 0.13 52.46
N ASN A 2 21.14 -0.03 51.47
CA ASN A 2 20.83 0.21 50.06
C ASN A 2 19.72 -0.64 49.47
N THR A 3 18.85 -0.01 48.69
CA THR A 3 18.04 -0.70 47.71
C THR A 3 18.24 0.02 46.34
N THR A 4 19.13 -0.51 45.54
CA THR A 4 19.26 -0.22 44.10
C THR A 4 18.40 -1.21 43.33
N ALA A 5 17.38 -0.74 42.66
CA ALA A 5 16.56 -1.50 41.73
C ALA A 5 17.05 -1.31 40.26
N PRO A 6 16.81 -2.24 39.36
CA PRO A 6 17.52 -2.36 38.10
C PRO A 6 16.91 -1.51 36.97
N ARG A 7 17.68 -0.58 36.45
CA ARG A 7 17.37 0.22 35.25
C ARG A 7 17.95 -0.32 33.95
N ALA A 8 18.43 -1.57 33.95
CA ALA A 8 19.21 -2.11 32.83
C ALA A 8 18.42 -3.04 31.85
N ALA A 9 17.15 -3.38 32.11
CA ALA A 9 16.41 -4.32 31.29
C ALA A 9 15.55 -3.69 30.18
N PHE A 10 15.40 -2.35 30.14
CA PHE A 10 14.55 -1.68 29.16
C PHE A 10 15.30 -1.20 27.90
N ALA A 11 16.62 -1.18 27.90
CA ALA A 11 17.41 -0.69 26.77
C ALA A 11 17.76 -1.77 25.74
N ALA A 12 17.64 -3.05 26.08
CA ALA A 12 17.97 -4.15 25.18
C ALA A 12 16.82 -4.60 24.25
N LEU A 13 15.58 -4.20 24.54
CA LEU A 13 14.41 -4.57 23.71
C LEU A 13 14.15 -3.58 22.55
N LEU A 14 14.79 -2.41 22.56
CA LEU A 14 14.63 -1.39 21.51
C LEU A 14 15.66 -1.48 20.38
N LEU A 15 16.72 -2.32 20.53
CA LEU A 15 17.72 -2.50 19.47
C LEU A 15 17.37 -3.62 18.48
N ALA A 16 16.44 -4.52 18.82
CA ALA A 16 16.02 -5.61 17.93
C ALA A 16 14.90 -5.21 16.95
N ALA A 17 14.22 -4.09 17.19
CA ALA A 17 13.13 -3.60 16.32
C ALA A 17 13.63 -2.71 15.15
N GLY A 18 14.90 -2.33 15.14
CA GLY A 18 15.46 -1.39 14.15
C GLY A 18 15.96 -2.02 12.85
N ILE A 19 16.05 -3.35 12.76
CA ILE A 19 16.61 -4.04 11.58
C ILE A 19 15.51 -4.65 10.68
N ALA A 20 14.29 -4.77 11.18
CA ALA A 20 13.16 -5.36 10.43
C ALA A 20 12.46 -4.40 9.43
N GLY A 21 12.83 -3.11 9.38
CA GLY A 21 12.16 -2.10 8.54
C GLY A 21 12.66 -1.96 7.11
N GLN A 22 13.83 -2.53 6.77
CA GLN A 22 14.40 -2.39 5.42
C GLN A 22 14.05 -3.54 4.47
N ASP A 23 13.51 -4.63 4.98
CA ASP A 23 13.03 -5.77 4.18
C ASP A 23 11.52 -5.72 3.88
N ALA A 24 10.78 -4.73 4.36
CA ALA A 24 9.32 -4.71 4.27
C ALA A 24 8.76 -4.56 2.84
N GLU A 25 9.51 -3.98 1.89
CA GLU A 25 9.11 -3.98 0.48
C GLU A 25 9.62 -5.19 -0.32
N ARG A 26 10.65 -5.87 0.16
CA ARG A 26 11.17 -7.13 -0.40
C ARG A 26 10.70 -8.38 0.33
N ALA A 27 10.31 -8.26 1.60
CA ALA A 27 9.96 -9.38 2.48
C ALA A 27 8.45 -9.62 2.62
N THR A 28 7.60 -8.98 1.84
CA THR A 28 6.15 -8.99 2.09
C THR A 28 5.38 -10.13 1.45
N HIS A 29 6.00 -11.18 1.00
CA HIS A 29 5.27 -12.37 0.54
C HIS A 29 5.94 -13.65 1.02
N THR A 30 6.12 -13.77 2.33
CA THR A 30 6.30 -15.05 2.98
C THR A 30 4.93 -15.76 3.01
N ASP A 31 4.92 -17.08 3.12
CA ASP A 31 3.72 -17.94 3.27
C ASP A 31 2.79 -17.51 4.42
N ASP A 32 3.18 -16.50 5.19
CA ASP A 32 2.52 -15.96 6.37
C ASP A 32 1.63 -14.72 6.11
N ALA A 33 1.69 -14.11 4.91
CA ALA A 33 0.89 -12.91 4.59
C ALA A 33 -0.63 -13.19 4.53
N SER A 34 -1.03 -14.44 4.36
CA SER A 34 -2.42 -14.88 4.36
C SER A 34 -2.95 -15.27 5.75
N THR A 35 -2.08 -15.35 6.76
CA THR A 35 -2.43 -15.67 8.14
C THR A 35 -2.49 -14.39 8.97
N PRO A 36 -3.58 -14.14 9.74
CA PRO A 36 -3.66 -12.97 10.60
C PRO A 36 -2.57 -12.98 11.68
N GLN A 37 -1.78 -11.92 11.74
CA GLN A 37 -0.70 -11.73 12.70
C GLN A 37 -1.13 -10.76 13.80
N VAL A 38 -0.79 -11.04 15.06
CA VAL A 38 -1.01 -10.11 16.16
C VAL A 38 0.08 -9.04 16.14
N THR A 39 -0.30 -7.79 15.88
CA THR A 39 0.63 -6.65 15.78
C THR A 39 0.55 -5.70 16.98
N TYR A 40 -0.52 -5.80 17.78
CA TYR A 40 -0.68 -5.04 19.03
C TYR A 40 -1.54 -5.83 20.00
N ASP A 41 -1.14 -5.88 21.28
CA ASP A 41 -1.87 -6.54 22.37
C ASP A 41 -1.69 -5.71 23.63
N GLN A 42 -2.76 -5.07 24.10
CA GLN A 42 -2.77 -4.29 25.33
C GLN A 42 -3.78 -4.88 26.33
N LYS A 43 -3.37 -4.93 27.58
CA LYS A 43 -4.17 -5.49 28.69
C LYS A 43 -4.20 -4.52 29.86
N GLY A 44 -5.36 -4.48 30.51
CA GLY A 44 -5.57 -3.78 31.76
C GLY A 44 -6.36 -4.66 32.72
N ASP A 45 -6.79 -4.08 33.84
CA ASP A 45 -7.58 -4.80 34.81
C ASP A 45 -8.99 -5.10 34.26
N GLY A 46 -9.24 -6.38 34.01
CA GLY A 46 -10.51 -6.88 33.47
C GLY A 46 -10.79 -6.58 31.99
N TRP A 47 -9.83 -6.12 31.23
CA TRP A 47 -9.99 -5.89 29.78
C TRP A 47 -8.71 -6.18 29.00
N SER A 48 -8.87 -6.43 27.68
CA SER A 48 -7.76 -6.48 26.72
C SER A 48 -8.23 -6.04 25.33
N LEU A 49 -7.30 -5.44 24.56
CA LEU A 49 -7.49 -5.09 23.16
C LEU A 49 -6.35 -5.68 22.34
N ARG A 50 -6.70 -6.49 21.34
CA ARG A 50 -5.76 -7.14 20.42
C ARG A 50 -6.04 -6.70 19.00
N GLN A 51 -4.98 -6.33 18.26
CA GLN A 51 -5.04 -6.02 16.83
C GLN A 51 -4.49 -7.20 16.03
N TYR A 52 -5.18 -7.53 14.95
CA TYR A 52 -4.75 -8.50 13.95
C TYR A 52 -4.48 -7.80 12.63
N GLN A 53 -3.34 -8.07 12.04
CA GLN A 53 -2.98 -7.63 10.69
C GLN A 53 -3.08 -8.80 9.72
N LEU A 54 -3.82 -8.61 8.63
CA LEU A 54 -3.86 -9.52 7.49
C LEU A 54 -3.03 -8.91 6.35
N GLY A 55 -1.81 -9.38 6.18
CA GLY A 55 -0.83 -8.76 5.30
C GLY A 55 -1.25 -8.69 3.82
N CYS A 56 -1.90 -9.74 3.29
CA CYS A 56 -2.32 -9.80 1.88
C CYS A 56 -3.37 -8.73 1.50
N LEU A 57 -4.13 -8.21 2.47
CA LEU A 57 -5.12 -7.13 2.31
C LEU A 57 -4.70 -5.84 2.99
N SER A 58 -3.58 -5.85 3.73
CA SER A 58 -3.15 -4.72 4.58
C SER A 58 -4.24 -4.30 5.58
N HIS A 59 -5.11 -5.24 5.99
CA HIS A 59 -6.27 -5.00 6.81
C HIS A 59 -5.94 -5.20 8.30
N LEU A 60 -6.48 -4.32 9.15
CA LEU A 60 -6.35 -4.32 10.60
C LEU A 60 -7.74 -4.48 11.23
N SER A 61 -7.88 -5.49 12.07
CA SER A 61 -9.12 -5.79 12.82
C SER A 61 -8.82 -5.98 14.29
N TYR A 62 -9.85 -5.97 15.14
CA TYR A 62 -9.63 -5.91 16.57
C TYR A 62 -10.54 -6.88 17.34
N LEU A 63 -9.98 -7.45 18.42
CA LEU A 63 -10.73 -8.17 19.46
C LEU A 63 -10.59 -7.40 20.77
N LEU A 64 -11.69 -6.85 21.25
CA LEU A 64 -11.80 -6.18 22.53
C LEU A 64 -12.54 -7.10 23.52
N VAL A 65 -11.89 -7.40 24.63
CA VAL A 65 -12.46 -8.25 25.69
C VAL A 65 -12.67 -7.41 26.94
N SER A 66 -13.81 -7.60 27.62
CA SER A 66 -14.09 -7.02 28.93
C SER A 66 -14.85 -8.02 29.80
N GLY A 67 -14.16 -8.53 30.82
CA GLY A 67 -14.69 -9.59 31.65
C GLY A 67 -14.99 -10.87 30.85
N LYS A 68 -16.27 -11.23 30.74
CA LYS A 68 -16.72 -12.42 29.99
C LYS A 68 -17.32 -12.11 28.63
N GLU A 69 -17.26 -10.87 28.19
CA GLU A 69 -17.78 -10.43 26.91
C GLU A 69 -16.66 -10.00 25.97
N ALA A 70 -16.83 -10.27 24.69
CA ALA A 70 -15.92 -9.83 23.65
C ALA A 70 -16.67 -9.14 22.51
N ALA A 71 -16.03 -8.12 21.91
CA ALA A 71 -16.44 -7.47 20.69
C ALA A 71 -15.36 -7.64 19.63
N VAL A 72 -15.77 -7.93 18.40
CA VAL A 72 -14.88 -7.91 17.22
C VAL A 72 -15.19 -6.66 16.41
N ILE A 73 -14.16 -5.91 16.06
CA ILE A 73 -14.30 -4.69 15.27
C ILE A 73 -13.66 -4.92 13.91
N ASP A 74 -14.41 -4.62 12.84
CA ASP A 74 -14.06 -4.81 11.44
C ASP A 74 -13.51 -6.23 11.15
N PRO A 75 -14.31 -7.29 11.44
CA PRO A 75 -13.84 -8.67 11.33
C PRO A 75 -13.48 -9.05 9.90
N GLN A 76 -12.38 -9.77 9.75
CA GLN A 76 -12.05 -10.50 8.52
C GLN A 76 -13.11 -11.57 8.25
N ARG A 77 -13.19 -12.04 7.01
CA ARG A 77 -14.16 -13.08 6.64
C ARG A 77 -13.93 -14.41 7.36
N ASP A 78 -12.67 -14.74 7.62
CA ASP A 78 -12.25 -15.92 8.36
C ASP A 78 -12.18 -15.62 9.87
N VAL A 79 -13.21 -15.97 10.59
CA VAL A 79 -13.42 -15.54 11.98
C VAL A 79 -12.75 -16.43 13.04
N GLY A 80 -12.19 -17.58 12.67
CA GLY A 80 -11.73 -18.60 13.61
C GLY A 80 -10.65 -18.16 14.61
N HIS A 81 -9.82 -17.19 14.26
CA HIS A 81 -8.79 -16.66 15.17
C HIS A 81 -9.41 -15.79 16.28
N TYR A 82 -10.46 -14.99 15.99
CA TYR A 82 -11.19 -14.25 17.04
C TYR A 82 -11.87 -15.21 18.01
N GLU A 83 -12.49 -16.30 17.49
CA GLU A 83 -13.16 -17.32 18.29
C GLU A 83 -12.18 -17.99 19.26
N ARG A 84 -11.00 -18.40 18.77
CA ARG A 84 -9.96 -19.02 19.62
C ARG A 84 -9.48 -18.09 20.71
N ASP A 85 -9.21 -16.83 20.37
CA ASP A 85 -8.62 -15.87 21.30
C ASP A 85 -9.64 -15.36 22.33
N ALA A 86 -10.91 -15.18 21.93
CA ALA A 86 -11.99 -14.89 22.86
C ALA A 86 -12.19 -16.05 23.84
N ALA A 87 -12.21 -17.30 23.36
CA ALA A 87 -12.33 -18.50 24.20
C ALA A 87 -11.14 -18.65 25.16
N ALA A 88 -9.91 -18.38 24.67
CA ALA A 88 -8.69 -18.39 25.50
C ALA A 88 -8.74 -17.32 26.62
N ALA A 89 -9.40 -16.19 26.36
CA ALA A 89 -9.67 -15.15 27.37
C ALA A 89 -10.86 -15.47 28.29
N GLY A 90 -11.54 -16.59 28.09
CA GLY A 90 -12.76 -16.97 28.84
C GLY A 90 -13.97 -16.10 28.52
N ALA A 91 -13.99 -15.45 27.37
CA ALA A 91 -15.04 -14.53 26.94
C ALA A 91 -15.88 -15.10 25.79
N LYS A 92 -17.15 -14.69 25.72
CA LYS A 92 -18.05 -14.95 24.58
C LYS A 92 -18.08 -13.72 23.68
N ILE A 93 -17.99 -13.91 22.37
CA ILE A 93 -18.22 -12.84 21.41
C ILE A 93 -19.71 -12.48 21.45
N THR A 94 -20.03 -11.27 21.90
CA THR A 94 -21.41 -10.78 22.06
C THR A 94 -21.71 -9.59 21.15
N ARG A 95 -20.69 -8.98 20.58
CA ARG A 95 -20.80 -7.79 19.71
C ARG A 95 -19.90 -7.90 18.49
N VAL A 96 -20.37 -7.37 17.38
CA VAL A 96 -19.58 -7.10 16.18
C VAL A 96 -19.80 -5.65 15.79
N LEU A 97 -18.74 -4.87 15.71
CA LEU A 97 -18.79 -3.46 15.33
C LEU A 97 -18.17 -3.27 13.96
N LEU A 98 -18.85 -2.53 13.08
CA LEU A 98 -18.30 -2.16 11.78
C LEU A 98 -18.11 -0.65 11.73
N THR A 99 -16.89 -0.20 11.43
CA THR A 99 -16.62 1.23 11.22
C THR A 99 -17.34 1.74 9.96
N HIS A 100 -17.39 0.90 8.91
CA HIS A 100 -18.10 1.15 7.66
C HIS A 100 -18.28 -0.15 6.86
N PRO A 101 -19.11 -0.20 5.82
CA PRO A 101 -19.09 -1.30 4.85
C PRO A 101 -17.81 -1.25 4.01
N HIS A 102 -16.86 -2.13 4.29
CA HIS A 102 -15.56 -2.19 3.61
C HIS A 102 -15.69 -2.48 2.12
N ALA A 103 -14.81 -1.89 1.32
CA ALA A 103 -14.77 -2.06 -0.13
C ALA A 103 -13.77 -3.14 -0.58
N ASP A 104 -12.67 -3.27 0.11
CA ASP A 104 -11.53 -4.09 -0.29
C ASP A 104 -11.58 -5.54 0.21
N PHE A 105 -12.50 -5.87 1.11
CA PHE A 105 -12.73 -7.25 1.55
C PHE A 105 -14.18 -7.49 1.99
N VAL A 106 -14.55 -8.76 2.08
CA VAL A 106 -15.84 -9.21 2.62
C VAL A 106 -15.70 -9.43 4.12
N ALA A 107 -16.46 -8.68 4.91
CA ALA A 107 -16.36 -8.72 6.37
C ALA A 107 -17.08 -9.95 6.96
N GLY A 108 -16.55 -10.47 8.08
CA GLY A 108 -17.07 -11.67 8.77
C GLY A 108 -18.20 -11.40 9.76
N HIS A 109 -18.88 -10.26 9.69
CA HIS A 109 -19.88 -9.84 10.65
C HIS A 109 -21.11 -10.78 10.71
N THR A 110 -21.61 -11.20 9.55
CA THR A 110 -22.74 -12.14 9.47
C THR A 110 -22.37 -13.53 9.99
N GLU A 111 -21.12 -13.96 9.73
CA GLU A 111 -20.60 -15.23 10.23
C GLU A 111 -20.51 -15.26 11.75
N LEU A 112 -19.94 -14.19 12.36
CA LEU A 112 -19.85 -14.06 13.81
C LEU A 112 -21.24 -13.96 14.47
N ALA A 113 -22.14 -13.18 13.87
CA ALA A 113 -23.52 -13.07 14.37
C ALA A 113 -24.22 -14.43 14.35
N HIS A 114 -24.09 -15.19 13.25
CA HIS A 114 -24.69 -16.51 13.12
C HIS A 114 -24.13 -17.52 14.14
N ARG A 115 -22.80 -17.55 14.32
CA ARG A 115 -22.15 -18.54 15.19
C ARG A 115 -22.29 -18.26 16.69
N HIS A 116 -22.37 -16.99 17.08
CA HIS A 116 -22.32 -16.58 18.47
C HIS A 116 -23.59 -15.91 18.98
N ASP A 117 -24.60 -15.70 18.12
CA ASP A 117 -25.75 -14.85 18.40
C ASP A 117 -25.29 -13.45 18.85
N ALA A 118 -24.28 -12.93 18.15
CA ALA A 118 -23.68 -11.65 18.46
C ALA A 118 -24.45 -10.50 17.78
N GLU A 119 -24.71 -9.41 18.52
CA GLU A 119 -25.33 -8.21 17.97
C GLU A 119 -24.36 -7.49 17.04
N ILE A 120 -24.75 -7.28 15.78
CA ILE A 120 -23.99 -6.42 14.88
C ILE A 120 -24.42 -4.98 15.13
N ALA A 121 -23.44 -4.05 15.19
CA ALA A 121 -23.72 -2.63 15.33
C ALA A 121 -22.86 -1.83 14.33
N LEU A 122 -23.50 -0.91 13.63
CA LEU A 122 -22.85 -0.01 12.65
C LEU A 122 -23.71 1.24 12.46
N SER A 123 -23.21 2.20 11.67
CA SER A 123 -23.92 3.46 11.42
C SER A 123 -25.32 3.26 10.87
N ALA A 124 -26.30 3.97 11.41
CA ALA A 124 -27.65 4.03 10.86
C ALA A 124 -27.66 4.53 9.40
N ALA A 125 -26.69 5.35 9.01
CA ALA A 125 -26.53 5.84 7.64
C ALA A 125 -26.07 4.76 6.65
N SER A 126 -25.62 3.58 7.12
CA SER A 126 -25.19 2.46 6.25
C SER A 126 -26.36 1.82 5.49
N LYS A 127 -27.57 1.94 6.03
CA LYS A 127 -28.77 1.30 5.47
C LYS A 127 -28.58 -0.20 5.23
N ALA A 128 -27.93 -0.87 6.18
CA ALA A 128 -27.66 -2.30 6.11
C ALA A 128 -28.96 -3.11 6.03
N ALA A 129 -28.97 -4.19 5.24
CA ALA A 129 -30.16 -4.98 4.96
C ALA A 129 -30.31 -6.22 5.87
N PHE A 130 -29.44 -6.40 6.84
CA PHE A 130 -29.46 -7.46 7.85
C PHE A 130 -29.85 -6.91 9.24
N PRO A 131 -30.29 -7.76 10.18
CA PRO A 131 -30.56 -7.33 11.54
C PRO A 131 -29.31 -6.72 12.19
N HIS A 132 -29.45 -5.50 12.71
CA HIS A 132 -28.33 -4.80 13.35
C HIS A 132 -28.86 -3.72 14.28
N ARG A 133 -28.01 -3.30 15.21
CA ARG A 133 -28.19 -2.09 16.00
C ARG A 133 -27.69 -0.89 15.17
N ALA A 134 -28.60 -0.04 14.77
CA ALA A 134 -28.30 1.19 14.02
C ALA A 134 -27.78 2.25 14.99
N LEU A 135 -26.49 2.64 14.86
CA LEU A 135 -25.83 3.62 15.70
C LEU A 135 -25.96 5.02 15.13
N GLN A 136 -26.27 5.97 16.01
CA GLN A 136 -26.22 7.40 15.76
C GLN A 136 -24.92 7.99 16.32
N ASP A 137 -24.63 9.25 15.96
CA ASP A 137 -23.50 9.99 16.51
C ASP A 137 -23.65 10.18 18.02
N GLY A 138 -22.63 9.79 18.80
CA GLY A 138 -22.61 9.85 20.25
C GLY A 138 -23.23 8.65 20.96
N ASP A 139 -23.81 7.68 20.24
CA ASP A 139 -24.33 6.44 20.84
C ASP A 139 -23.24 5.66 21.55
N ARG A 140 -23.65 4.94 22.61
CA ARG A 140 -22.72 4.12 23.39
C ARG A 140 -23.10 2.65 23.33
N VAL A 141 -22.09 1.81 23.13
CA VAL A 141 -22.14 0.36 23.25
C VAL A 141 -21.38 -0.03 24.51
N GLN A 142 -22.05 -0.72 25.43
CA GLN A 142 -21.41 -1.25 26.63
C GLN A 142 -20.92 -2.67 26.39
N LEU A 143 -19.66 -2.94 26.78
CA LEU A 143 -19.05 -4.26 26.74
C LEU A 143 -18.44 -4.54 28.12
N GLY A 144 -19.14 -5.28 28.98
CA GLY A 144 -18.73 -5.44 30.37
C GLY A 144 -18.51 -4.09 31.05
N ALA A 145 -17.29 -3.82 31.53
CA ALA A 145 -16.90 -2.53 32.11
C ALA A 145 -16.34 -1.51 31.13
N VAL A 146 -16.14 -1.88 29.87
CA VAL A 146 -15.65 -0.99 28.79
C VAL A 146 -16.82 -0.27 28.14
N SER A 147 -16.67 1.04 27.88
CA SER A 147 -17.64 1.86 27.16
C SER A 147 -17.07 2.24 25.78
N ILE A 148 -17.83 2.00 24.72
CA ILE A 148 -17.49 2.32 23.33
C ILE A 148 -18.47 3.39 22.85
N GLU A 149 -17.98 4.59 22.55
CA GLU A 149 -18.79 5.68 22.00
C GLU A 149 -18.58 5.76 20.48
N ALA A 150 -19.68 5.78 19.73
CA ALA A 150 -19.68 5.85 18.28
C ALA A 150 -19.70 7.33 17.82
N TRP A 151 -18.69 7.76 17.09
CA TRP A 151 -18.68 9.06 16.43
C TRP A 151 -18.91 8.88 14.93
N LEU A 152 -19.91 9.57 14.38
CA LEU A 152 -20.07 9.64 12.92
C LEU A 152 -18.93 10.51 12.36
N THR A 153 -18.10 9.93 11.51
CA THR A 153 -16.90 10.56 10.91
C THR A 153 -16.88 10.34 9.39
N PRO A 154 -17.85 10.92 8.66
CA PRO A 154 -17.97 10.74 7.22
C PRO A 154 -16.78 11.34 6.47
N GLY A 155 -16.51 10.81 5.27
CA GLY A 155 -15.44 11.28 4.39
C GLY A 155 -14.93 10.19 3.48
N HIS A 156 -14.38 9.11 4.00
CA HIS A 156 -14.09 7.90 3.22
C HIS A 156 -15.39 7.29 2.68
N THR A 157 -16.36 7.13 3.57
CA THR A 157 -17.74 6.82 3.23
C THR A 157 -18.69 7.78 3.97
N PRO A 158 -19.94 8.00 3.50
CA PRO A 158 -20.89 8.88 4.19
C PRO A 158 -21.37 8.32 5.53
N ASN A 159 -21.15 7.04 5.78
CA ASN A 159 -21.57 6.29 6.97
C ASN A 159 -20.42 5.84 7.85
N ALA A 160 -19.20 6.33 7.61
CA ALA A 160 -18.02 5.95 8.39
C ALA A 160 -18.17 6.38 9.86
N MET A 161 -17.70 5.52 10.75
CA MET A 161 -17.67 5.74 12.19
C MET A 161 -16.28 5.54 12.77
N THR A 162 -15.98 6.32 13.79
CA THR A 162 -14.86 6.08 14.72
C THR A 162 -15.41 5.61 16.04
N PHE A 163 -14.88 4.52 16.60
CA PHE A 163 -15.25 4.04 17.91
C PHE A 163 -14.24 4.47 18.96
N LEU A 164 -14.69 5.26 19.93
CA LEU A 164 -13.89 5.75 21.05
C LEU A 164 -14.04 4.82 22.25
N VAL A 165 -12.97 4.14 22.62
CA VAL A 165 -12.97 3.13 23.68
C VAL A 165 -12.44 3.73 24.97
N ARG A 166 -13.28 3.66 26.03
CA ARG A 166 -12.92 4.02 27.40
C ARG A 166 -12.85 2.77 28.26
N VAL A 167 -11.71 2.59 28.92
CA VAL A 167 -11.41 1.40 29.72
C VAL A 167 -11.48 1.68 31.21
N PRO A 168 -11.80 0.67 32.05
CA PRO A 168 -11.81 0.79 33.51
C PRO A 168 -10.46 1.26 34.05
N GLY A 169 -10.47 2.06 35.10
CA GLY A 169 -9.25 2.59 35.75
C GLY A 169 -8.53 3.67 34.94
N GLY A 170 -9.01 3.97 33.71
CA GLY A 170 -8.53 5.06 32.87
C GLY A 170 -9.12 6.42 33.27
N GLN A 171 -8.65 7.47 32.59
CA GLN A 171 -9.26 8.81 32.68
C GLN A 171 -10.64 8.82 32.00
N ALA A 172 -11.40 9.91 32.15
CA ALA A 172 -12.67 10.12 31.45
C ALA A 172 -12.51 10.16 29.92
N ASP A 173 -11.29 10.42 29.45
CA ASP A 173 -10.89 10.47 28.05
C ASP A 173 -10.78 9.06 27.43
N PRO A 174 -11.03 8.92 26.12
CA PRO A 174 -10.87 7.65 25.45
C PRO A 174 -9.38 7.23 25.38
N ALA A 175 -9.13 5.96 25.76
CA ALA A 175 -7.80 5.36 25.63
C ALA A 175 -7.45 5.06 24.15
N PHE A 176 -8.47 4.63 23.37
CA PHE A 176 -8.31 4.25 21.97
C PHE A 176 -9.36 4.92 21.09
N ALA A 177 -8.97 5.26 19.87
CA ALA A 177 -9.82 5.63 18.76
C ALA A 177 -9.63 4.58 17.64
N LEU A 178 -10.63 3.73 17.43
CA LEU A 178 -10.71 2.79 16.31
C LEU A 178 -11.27 3.59 15.13
N THR A 179 -10.38 4.12 14.30
CA THR A 179 -10.70 5.18 13.34
C THR A 179 -11.25 4.67 12.01
N GLY A 180 -11.29 3.34 11.83
CA GLY A 180 -11.63 2.79 10.51
C GLY A 180 -10.74 3.38 9.43
N ASP A 181 -11.37 3.84 8.35
CA ASP A 181 -10.71 4.49 7.24
C ASP A 181 -10.86 6.03 7.26
N THR A 182 -11.32 6.59 8.38
CA THR A 182 -11.37 8.06 8.53
C THR A 182 -9.98 8.64 8.71
N LEU A 183 -9.14 8.01 9.53
CA LEU A 183 -7.77 8.43 9.82
C LEU A 183 -6.86 7.22 9.83
N PHE A 184 -5.89 7.19 8.91
CA PHE A 184 -4.77 6.26 8.89
C PHE A 184 -3.53 6.86 9.56
N ILE A 185 -2.53 6.04 9.81
CA ILE A 185 -1.24 6.50 10.29
C ILE A 185 -0.49 7.16 9.12
N GLY A 186 -0.24 8.47 9.24
CA GLY A 186 0.40 9.26 8.19
C GLY A 186 -0.47 9.54 6.96
N SER A 187 -1.76 9.14 6.97
CA SER A 187 -2.67 9.32 5.83
C SER A 187 -4.12 9.43 6.28
N ILE A 188 -5.04 9.49 5.31
CA ILE A 188 -6.50 9.45 5.52
C ILE A 188 -7.15 8.62 4.41
N GLY A 189 -8.40 8.17 4.64
CA GLY A 189 -9.16 7.41 3.66
C GLY A 189 -9.56 8.24 2.45
N ARG A 190 -9.52 7.61 1.27
CA ARG A 190 -9.90 8.21 -0.02
C ARG A 190 -11.42 8.44 -0.10
N PRO A 191 -11.87 9.55 -0.72
CA PRO A 191 -13.29 9.91 -0.75
C PRO A 191 -14.02 9.51 -2.05
N ASP A 192 -13.42 8.72 -2.94
CA ASP A 192 -13.87 8.56 -4.33
C ASP A 192 -14.29 7.12 -4.70
N LEU A 193 -14.63 6.29 -3.68
CA LEU A 193 -15.00 4.88 -3.90
C LEU A 193 -16.49 4.64 -4.14
N LEU A 194 -17.35 5.61 -3.82
CA LEU A 194 -18.80 5.46 -3.87
C LEU A 194 -19.42 6.43 -4.89
N ASP A 195 -20.67 6.15 -5.28
CA ASP A 195 -21.44 7.03 -6.15
C ASP A 195 -21.97 8.26 -5.38
N VAL A 196 -21.04 9.00 -4.80
CA VAL A 196 -21.25 10.29 -4.13
C VAL A 196 -20.18 11.24 -4.66
N PRO A 197 -20.49 12.54 -4.89
CA PRO A 197 -19.46 13.46 -5.39
C PRO A 197 -18.21 13.45 -4.51
N PRO A 198 -17.02 13.08 -5.04
CA PRO A 198 -15.80 12.96 -4.22
C PRO A 198 -15.44 14.24 -3.47
N ALA A 199 -15.75 15.42 -4.04
CA ALA A 199 -15.50 16.70 -3.39
C ALA A 199 -16.36 16.91 -2.13
N GLU A 200 -17.58 16.37 -2.12
CA GLU A 200 -18.46 16.41 -0.95
C GLU A 200 -17.91 15.54 0.16
N LEU A 201 -17.54 14.29 -0.14
CA LEU A 201 -16.93 13.39 0.83
C LEU A 201 -15.58 13.91 1.34
N ALA A 202 -14.76 14.48 0.46
CA ALA A 202 -13.51 15.13 0.86
C ALA A 202 -13.76 16.30 1.84
N ALA A 203 -14.81 17.08 1.62
CA ALA A 203 -15.20 18.16 2.52
C ALA A 203 -15.70 17.64 3.89
N GLN A 204 -16.42 16.53 3.92
CA GLN A 204 -16.85 15.84 5.15
C GLN A 204 -15.64 15.22 5.87
N SER A 205 -14.68 14.66 5.13
CA SER A 205 -13.43 14.13 5.69
C SER A 205 -12.65 15.19 6.45
N TRP A 206 -12.57 16.42 5.90
CA TRP A 206 -11.99 17.56 6.63
C TRP A 206 -12.66 17.76 7.99
N ASP A 207 -13.99 17.85 8.02
CA ASP A 207 -14.73 18.12 9.25
C ASP A 207 -14.53 16.99 10.27
N SER A 208 -14.52 15.74 9.81
CA SER A 208 -14.25 14.55 10.62
C SER A 208 -12.84 14.58 11.21
N VAL A 209 -11.83 14.89 10.41
CA VAL A 209 -10.44 15.01 10.86
C VAL A 209 -10.29 16.13 11.88
N GLN A 210 -10.91 17.31 11.67
CA GLN A 210 -10.89 18.40 12.65
C GLN A 210 -11.58 18.00 13.97
N ARG A 211 -12.59 17.15 13.92
CA ARG A 211 -13.23 16.59 15.11
C ARG A 211 -12.26 15.64 15.85
N LEU A 212 -11.61 14.73 15.16
CA LEU A 212 -10.63 13.81 15.74
C LEU A 212 -9.42 14.53 16.37
N LYS A 213 -8.97 15.64 15.77
CA LYS A 213 -7.90 16.47 16.35
C LYS A 213 -8.23 17.06 17.73
N ARG A 214 -9.49 17.07 18.15
CA ARG A 214 -9.89 17.54 19.49
C ARG A 214 -9.71 16.49 20.58
N LEU A 215 -9.48 15.23 20.20
CA LEU A 215 -9.18 14.17 21.14
C LEU A 215 -7.84 14.45 21.86
N PRO A 216 -7.66 13.94 23.10
CA PRO A 216 -6.41 14.03 23.81
C PRO A 216 -5.24 13.44 23.00
N ASP A 217 -4.07 14.07 23.09
CA ASP A 217 -2.89 13.65 22.34
C ASP A 217 -2.44 12.22 22.66
N ALA A 218 -2.72 11.73 23.87
CA ALA A 218 -2.39 10.39 24.30
C ALA A 218 -3.35 9.31 23.78
N THR A 219 -4.51 9.67 23.21
CA THR A 219 -5.46 8.70 22.64
C THR A 219 -4.79 7.92 21.51
N ALA A 220 -4.73 6.59 21.64
CA ALA A 220 -4.14 5.74 20.60
C ALA A 220 -5.02 5.70 19.35
N VAL A 221 -4.41 5.82 18.18
CA VAL A 221 -5.06 5.73 16.86
C VAL A 221 -4.86 4.31 16.32
N LEU A 222 -5.95 3.64 16.03
CA LEU A 222 -6.04 2.25 15.60
C LEU A 222 -6.91 2.18 14.33
N PRO A 223 -6.32 2.27 13.12
CA PRO A 223 -7.06 2.31 11.85
C PRO A 223 -7.48 0.91 11.38
N ALA A 224 -8.34 0.83 10.34
CA ALA A 224 -8.69 -0.45 9.73
C ALA A 224 -7.68 -0.92 8.67
N HIS A 225 -6.77 -0.07 8.21
CA HIS A 225 -5.77 -0.44 7.20
C HIS A 225 -4.38 0.14 7.49
N GLY A 226 -3.37 -0.58 6.98
CA GLY A 226 -1.96 -0.20 6.99
C GLY A 226 -1.36 -0.06 5.59
N ALA A 227 -0.04 0.01 5.51
CA ALA A 227 0.71 0.15 4.24
C ALA A 227 0.33 -0.93 3.23
N GLY A 228 0.09 -0.51 1.98
CA GLY A 228 -0.29 -1.39 0.88
C GLY A 228 -1.79 -1.45 0.59
N SER A 229 -2.67 -0.92 1.46
CA SER A 229 -4.10 -0.80 1.16
C SER A 229 -4.36 0.22 0.04
N LEU A 230 -5.37 -0.08 -0.78
CA LEU A 230 -5.86 0.83 -1.83
C LEU A 230 -6.98 1.77 -1.32
N CYS A 231 -7.32 1.70 -0.03
CA CYS A 231 -8.29 2.61 0.60
C CYS A 231 -7.73 4.00 0.91
N GLY A 232 -6.44 4.23 0.66
CA GLY A 232 -5.78 5.52 0.80
C GLY A 232 -4.43 5.56 0.11
N ALA A 233 -3.77 6.72 0.12
CA ALA A 233 -2.46 6.92 -0.46
C ALA A 233 -1.40 7.07 0.64
N HIS A 234 -0.21 6.50 0.45
CA HIS A 234 0.97 6.71 1.32
C HIS A 234 0.79 6.33 2.80
N LEU A 235 0.08 5.23 3.10
CA LEU A 235 -0.09 4.74 4.46
C LEU A 235 1.26 4.34 5.08
N SER A 236 1.45 4.63 6.38
CA SER A 236 2.63 4.20 7.14
C SER A 236 2.64 2.68 7.33
N PRO A 237 3.83 2.05 7.41
CA PRO A 237 3.95 0.66 7.84
C PRO A 237 3.65 0.46 9.34
N ASP A 238 3.61 1.52 10.13
CA ASP A 238 3.20 1.44 11.54
C ASP A 238 1.73 1.02 11.64
N THR A 239 1.38 0.23 12.64
CA THR A 239 0.02 -0.25 12.86
C THR A 239 -0.69 0.43 14.02
N VAL A 240 0.03 1.26 14.80
CA VAL A 240 -0.47 2.02 15.97
C VAL A 240 0.17 3.40 15.99
N SER A 241 -0.62 4.43 16.30
CA SER A 241 -0.15 5.80 16.48
C SER A 241 -0.87 6.45 17.67
N THR A 242 -0.76 7.77 17.81
CA THR A 242 -1.54 8.57 18.75
C THR A 242 -2.06 9.83 18.07
N ILE A 243 -3.13 10.42 18.60
CA ILE A 243 -3.68 11.68 18.09
C ILE A 243 -2.60 12.79 18.08
N GLY A 244 -1.77 12.86 19.12
CA GLY A 244 -0.68 13.84 19.19
C GLY A 244 0.36 13.63 18.10
N ARG A 245 0.76 12.37 17.85
CA ARG A 245 1.68 12.05 16.77
C ARG A 245 1.09 12.40 15.39
N GLU A 246 -0.16 12.01 15.14
CA GLU A 246 -0.82 12.32 13.87
C GLU A 246 -0.96 13.85 13.65
N LYS A 247 -1.29 14.62 14.69
CA LYS A 247 -1.28 16.09 14.61
C LYS A 247 0.09 16.65 14.19
N ALA A 248 1.17 16.01 14.65
CA ALA A 248 2.54 16.50 14.40
C ALA A 248 3.11 16.01 13.06
N THR A 249 2.71 14.83 12.56
CA THR A 249 3.41 14.16 11.45
C THR A 249 2.55 13.82 10.25
N ASN A 250 1.21 13.74 10.40
CA ASN A 250 0.33 13.39 9.29
C ASN A 250 0.17 14.58 8.34
N PRO A 251 0.60 14.50 7.07
CA PRO A 251 0.60 15.62 6.14
C PRO A 251 -0.81 16.18 5.90
N TYR A 252 -1.85 15.33 5.90
CA TYR A 252 -3.24 15.79 5.72
C TYR A 252 -3.74 16.60 6.92
N LEU A 253 -3.31 16.26 8.14
CA LEU A 253 -3.65 17.00 9.34
C LEU A 253 -2.94 18.35 9.46
N GLN A 254 -1.86 18.55 8.68
CA GLN A 254 -1.10 19.80 8.61
C GLN A 254 -1.69 20.80 7.60
N ILE A 255 -2.57 20.36 6.70
CA ILE A 255 -3.16 21.26 5.70
C ILE A 255 -4.02 22.32 6.42
N PRO A 256 -3.81 23.63 6.16
CA PRO A 256 -4.40 24.68 6.97
C PRO A 256 -5.85 25.03 6.63
N THR A 257 -6.32 24.70 5.41
CA THR A 257 -7.66 25.09 4.96
C THR A 257 -8.43 23.93 4.33
N LYS A 258 -9.76 23.96 4.48
CA LYS A 258 -10.65 22.96 3.88
C LYS A 258 -10.49 22.88 2.36
N ALA A 259 -10.35 24.02 1.69
CA ALA A 259 -10.21 24.06 0.23
C ALA A 259 -8.90 23.38 -0.24
N SER A 260 -7.78 23.68 0.43
CA SER A 260 -6.49 23.02 0.12
C SER A 260 -6.51 21.53 0.44
N PHE A 261 -7.19 21.14 1.51
CA PHE A 261 -7.36 19.72 1.87
C PHE A 261 -8.15 18.95 0.80
N VAL A 262 -9.30 19.49 0.36
CA VAL A 262 -10.12 18.88 -0.69
C VAL A 262 -9.34 18.77 -2.01
N ALA A 263 -8.62 19.81 -2.41
CA ALA A 263 -7.79 19.77 -3.61
C ALA A 263 -6.68 18.72 -3.51
N ASN A 264 -6.02 18.61 -2.36
CA ASN A 264 -4.92 17.67 -2.14
C ASN A 264 -5.40 16.22 -2.15
N ILE A 265 -6.46 15.87 -1.39
CA ILE A 265 -6.93 14.48 -1.30
C ILE A 265 -7.46 13.96 -2.65
N LEU A 266 -7.98 14.83 -3.52
CA LEU A 266 -8.49 14.45 -4.82
C LEU A 266 -7.42 14.35 -5.91
N SER A 267 -6.22 14.87 -5.69
CA SER A 267 -5.18 14.98 -6.73
C SER A 267 -4.44 13.67 -7.02
N HIS A 268 -4.36 12.74 -6.05
CA HIS A 268 -3.50 11.56 -6.14
C HIS A 268 -4.16 10.33 -5.53
N GLN A 269 -5.21 9.81 -6.16
CA GLN A 269 -5.82 8.54 -5.73
C GLN A 269 -5.45 7.42 -6.71
N PRO A 270 -5.07 6.23 -6.21
CA PRO A 270 -4.87 5.06 -7.07
C PRO A 270 -6.19 4.67 -7.74
N VAL A 271 -6.13 4.01 -8.91
CA VAL A 271 -7.34 3.49 -9.56
C VAL A 271 -8.05 2.53 -8.62
N ALA A 272 -9.35 2.74 -8.40
CA ALA A 272 -10.16 1.86 -7.56
C ALA A 272 -10.38 0.51 -8.28
N PRO A 273 -10.12 -0.64 -7.62
CA PRO A 273 -10.44 -1.94 -8.19
C PRO A 273 -11.94 -2.10 -8.46
N GLN A 274 -12.28 -2.81 -9.53
CA GLN A 274 -13.69 -3.00 -9.93
C GLN A 274 -14.55 -3.73 -8.87
N TYR A 275 -13.94 -4.59 -8.06
CA TYR A 275 -14.65 -5.35 -7.03
C TYR A 275 -15.03 -4.51 -5.79
N PHE A 276 -14.50 -3.30 -5.62
CA PHE A 276 -14.77 -2.46 -4.45
C PHE A 276 -16.27 -2.15 -4.32
N GLY A 277 -16.90 -1.68 -5.39
CA GLY A 277 -18.34 -1.42 -5.37
C GLY A 277 -19.19 -2.65 -5.07
N PHE A 278 -18.77 -3.81 -5.59
CA PHE A 278 -19.43 -5.08 -5.30
C PHE A 278 -19.32 -5.46 -3.81
N ASN A 279 -18.13 -5.33 -3.21
CA ASN A 279 -17.94 -5.68 -1.81
C ASN A 279 -18.64 -4.73 -0.85
N VAL A 280 -18.67 -3.42 -1.14
CA VAL A 280 -19.48 -2.47 -0.35
C VAL A 280 -20.94 -2.91 -0.30
N GLU A 281 -21.51 -3.26 -1.46
CA GLU A 281 -22.88 -3.68 -1.55
C GLU A 281 -23.12 -5.05 -0.90
N LEU A 282 -22.17 -5.99 -1.04
CA LEU A 282 -22.22 -7.29 -0.38
C LEU A 282 -22.16 -7.15 1.15
N ASN A 283 -21.25 -6.34 1.66
CA ASN A 283 -21.13 -6.05 3.08
C ASN A 283 -22.35 -5.34 3.64
N ARG A 284 -22.98 -4.46 2.86
CA ARG A 284 -24.21 -3.77 3.21
C ARG A 284 -25.45 -4.69 3.21
N LYS A 285 -25.50 -5.66 2.29
CA LYS A 285 -26.59 -6.64 2.22
C LYS A 285 -26.49 -7.76 3.25
N GLY A 286 -25.32 -8.00 3.77
CA GLY A 286 -24.93 -9.15 4.59
C GLY A 286 -24.34 -10.26 3.71
N PRO A 287 -23.02 -10.50 3.83
CA PRO A 287 -22.36 -11.56 3.09
C PRO A 287 -22.96 -12.93 3.40
N PRO A 288 -22.98 -13.86 2.41
CA PRO A 288 -23.38 -15.23 2.67
C PRO A 288 -22.41 -15.88 3.67
N LEU A 289 -22.95 -16.79 4.47
CA LEU A 289 -22.15 -17.59 5.39
C LEU A 289 -21.14 -18.42 4.60
N VAL A 290 -19.91 -18.46 5.08
CA VAL A 290 -18.88 -19.33 4.52
C VAL A 290 -18.94 -20.63 5.28
N GLU A 291 -19.42 -21.69 4.64
CA GLU A 291 -19.18 -23.01 5.21
C GLU A 291 -17.68 -23.17 5.45
N ARG A 292 -17.33 -23.73 6.62
CA ARG A 292 -15.94 -24.09 6.97
C ARG A 292 -15.41 -25.18 6.01
N SER A 293 -15.54 -24.99 4.71
CA SER A 293 -14.94 -25.92 3.77
C SER A 293 -13.47 -25.51 3.58
N GLU A 294 -12.61 -26.03 4.45
CA GLU A 294 -11.21 -26.24 4.09
C GLU A 294 -11.10 -27.26 2.94
N THR A 295 -12.21 -27.59 2.31
CA THR A 295 -12.29 -28.53 1.20
C THR A 295 -11.75 -27.87 -0.05
N LEU A 296 -10.83 -28.57 -0.67
CA LEU A 296 -10.35 -28.20 -2.00
C LEU A 296 -11.53 -28.14 -2.99
N PRO A 297 -11.56 -27.16 -3.90
CA PRO A 297 -12.47 -27.18 -5.03
C PRO A 297 -12.34 -28.51 -5.79
N PRO A 298 -13.44 -29.04 -6.34
CA PRO A 298 -13.40 -30.32 -7.04
C PRO A 298 -12.46 -30.27 -8.25
N VAL A 299 -11.77 -31.37 -8.52
CA VAL A 299 -11.03 -31.52 -9.78
C VAL A 299 -12.04 -31.59 -10.92
N VAL A 300 -11.85 -30.78 -11.93
CA VAL A 300 -12.64 -30.84 -13.18
C VAL A 300 -11.78 -31.47 -14.29
N ASP A 301 -12.41 -32.27 -15.13
CA ASP A 301 -11.77 -32.75 -16.34
C ASP A 301 -11.77 -31.68 -17.45
N ALA A 302 -11.05 -31.96 -18.53
CA ALA A 302 -10.93 -31.01 -19.62
C ALA A 302 -12.26 -30.71 -20.35
N ALA A 303 -13.20 -31.67 -20.38
CA ALA A 303 -14.51 -31.47 -21.00
C ALA A 303 -15.36 -30.52 -20.16
N ALA A 304 -15.38 -30.73 -18.84
CA ALA A 304 -16.05 -29.80 -17.90
C ALA A 304 -15.41 -28.41 -17.91
N ALA A 305 -14.06 -28.35 -17.97
CA ALA A 305 -13.36 -27.07 -18.07
C ALA A 305 -13.72 -26.31 -19.35
N LYS A 306 -13.78 -26.98 -20.49
CA LYS A 306 -14.24 -26.37 -21.76
C LYS A 306 -15.66 -25.84 -21.68
N ALA A 307 -16.58 -26.61 -21.09
CA ALA A 307 -17.95 -26.18 -20.91
C ALA A 307 -18.04 -24.91 -20.03
N LEU A 308 -17.28 -24.87 -18.92
CA LEU A 308 -17.21 -23.72 -18.05
C LEU A 308 -16.59 -22.49 -18.74
N LEU A 309 -15.53 -22.67 -19.53
CA LEU A 309 -14.92 -21.60 -20.32
C LEU A 309 -15.87 -21.03 -21.39
N ALA A 310 -16.63 -21.91 -22.06
CA ALA A 310 -17.65 -21.50 -23.02
C ALA A 310 -18.82 -20.73 -22.35
N ASP A 311 -19.06 -20.99 -21.05
CA ASP A 311 -20.03 -20.26 -20.20
C ASP A 311 -19.40 -19.00 -19.53
N GLY A 312 -18.22 -18.58 -19.97
CA GLY A 312 -17.57 -17.36 -19.51
C GLY A 312 -16.72 -17.47 -18.23
N ALA A 313 -16.40 -18.70 -17.80
CA ALA A 313 -15.50 -18.88 -16.67
C ALA A 313 -14.08 -18.32 -16.95
N TRP A 314 -13.38 -17.99 -15.89
CA TRP A 314 -11.98 -17.55 -15.95
C TRP A 314 -11.07 -18.60 -15.30
N ILE A 315 -9.90 -18.80 -15.90
CA ILE A 315 -8.85 -19.59 -15.28
C ILE A 315 -7.86 -18.62 -14.62
N VAL A 316 -7.66 -18.79 -13.31
CA VAL A 316 -6.59 -18.13 -12.56
C VAL A 316 -5.51 -19.16 -12.29
N ASP A 317 -4.34 -18.95 -12.88
CA ASP A 317 -3.17 -19.82 -12.71
C ASP A 317 -2.31 -19.29 -11.55
N LEU A 318 -2.26 -20.05 -10.47
CA LEU A 318 -1.61 -19.69 -9.21
C LEU A 318 -0.11 -19.99 -9.19
N ARG A 319 0.39 -20.73 -10.20
CA ARG A 319 1.79 -21.15 -10.30
C ARG A 319 2.71 -19.94 -10.56
N ASP A 320 4.00 -20.14 -10.35
CA ASP A 320 5.01 -19.14 -10.67
C ASP A 320 5.07 -18.80 -12.17
N GLN A 321 5.67 -17.67 -12.50
CA GLN A 321 5.72 -17.14 -13.87
C GLN A 321 6.49 -18.04 -14.84
N THR A 322 7.47 -18.82 -14.36
CA THR A 322 8.26 -19.75 -15.17
C THR A 322 7.41 -20.95 -15.57
N ALA A 323 6.75 -21.58 -14.60
CA ALA A 323 5.84 -22.70 -14.84
C ALA A 323 4.67 -22.30 -15.76
N TYR A 324 4.15 -21.10 -15.60
CA TYR A 324 3.15 -20.53 -16.50
C TYR A 324 3.71 -20.35 -17.91
N GLY A 325 4.89 -19.74 -18.04
CA GLY A 325 5.56 -19.49 -19.33
C GLY A 325 5.91 -20.78 -20.07
N ASP A 326 6.27 -21.85 -19.36
CA ASP A 326 6.59 -23.15 -19.96
C ASP A 326 5.34 -23.85 -20.55
N ALA A 327 4.21 -23.79 -19.84
CA ALA A 327 2.94 -24.30 -20.34
C ALA A 327 1.76 -23.76 -19.54
N HIS A 328 0.78 -23.18 -20.20
CA HIS A 328 -0.48 -22.73 -19.60
C HIS A 328 -1.66 -22.95 -20.55
N ILE A 329 -2.87 -22.87 -20.03
CA ILE A 329 -4.10 -22.94 -20.82
C ILE A 329 -4.33 -21.57 -21.45
N GLU A 330 -4.54 -21.52 -22.77
CA GLU A 330 -4.74 -20.26 -23.52
C GLU A 330 -5.80 -19.37 -22.87
N GLY A 331 -5.45 -18.10 -22.64
CA GLY A 331 -6.34 -17.11 -22.01
C GLY A 331 -6.52 -17.28 -20.51
N SER A 332 -5.78 -18.20 -19.85
CA SER A 332 -5.67 -18.18 -18.39
C SER A 332 -4.87 -16.95 -17.93
N VAL A 333 -5.19 -16.41 -16.76
CA VAL A 333 -4.44 -15.30 -16.19
C VAL A 333 -3.52 -15.80 -15.09
N ASN A 334 -2.23 -15.50 -15.21
CA ASN A 334 -1.26 -15.88 -14.19
C ASN A 334 -1.25 -14.85 -13.06
N VAL A 335 -1.74 -15.26 -11.91
CA VAL A 335 -1.70 -14.45 -10.68
C VAL A 335 -1.09 -15.32 -9.58
N HIS A 336 0.23 -15.32 -9.53
CA HIS A 336 0.99 -16.18 -8.62
C HIS A 336 0.59 -15.97 -7.16
N LEU A 337 0.45 -17.09 -6.45
CA LEU A 337 -0.02 -17.13 -5.06
C LEU A 337 0.84 -16.29 -4.11
N ARG A 338 2.17 -16.33 -4.28
CA ARG A 338 3.12 -15.56 -3.45
C ARG A 338 3.19 -14.07 -3.77
N GLY A 339 2.26 -13.56 -4.56
CA GLY A 339 2.12 -12.16 -4.86
C GLY A 339 0.87 -11.57 -4.23
N ARG A 340 0.42 -10.47 -4.81
CA ARG A 340 -0.83 -9.80 -4.44
C ARG A 340 -2.01 -10.43 -5.17
N LEU A 341 -2.22 -11.76 -4.97
CA LEU A 341 -3.29 -12.54 -5.61
C LEU A 341 -4.64 -11.85 -5.48
N ASP A 342 -5.00 -11.46 -4.25
CA ASP A 342 -6.28 -10.82 -3.93
C ASP A 342 -6.47 -9.55 -4.76
N THR A 343 -5.49 -8.65 -4.70
CA THR A 343 -5.56 -7.35 -5.38
C THR A 343 -5.63 -7.49 -6.90
N TRP A 344 -4.71 -8.30 -7.49
CA TRP A 344 -4.62 -8.36 -8.95
C TRP A 344 -5.75 -9.16 -9.57
N THR A 345 -6.19 -10.25 -8.92
CA THR A 345 -7.41 -10.93 -9.37
C THR A 345 -8.60 -9.98 -9.30
N GLY A 346 -8.75 -9.26 -8.19
CA GLY A 346 -9.83 -8.29 -8.02
C GLY A 346 -9.81 -7.13 -9.02
N ILE A 347 -8.64 -6.75 -9.53
CA ILE A 347 -8.53 -5.70 -10.55
C ILE A 347 -8.94 -6.21 -11.94
N VAL A 348 -8.51 -7.42 -12.35
CA VAL A 348 -8.59 -7.84 -13.74
C VAL A 348 -9.67 -8.88 -14.03
N VAL A 349 -10.11 -9.66 -13.04
CA VAL A 349 -11.14 -10.68 -13.20
C VAL A 349 -12.49 -10.13 -12.74
N PRO A 350 -13.58 -10.25 -13.51
CA PRO A 350 -14.90 -9.85 -13.03
C PRO A 350 -15.29 -10.60 -11.75
N VAL A 351 -15.70 -9.90 -10.70
CA VAL A 351 -15.99 -10.52 -9.39
C VAL A 351 -17.13 -11.52 -9.41
N THR A 352 -18.01 -11.42 -10.42
CA THR A 352 -19.13 -12.36 -10.65
C THR A 352 -18.75 -13.56 -11.52
N ALA A 353 -17.50 -13.65 -11.99
CA ALA A 353 -17.05 -14.74 -12.84
C ALA A 353 -16.96 -16.05 -12.05
N LYS A 354 -17.32 -17.15 -12.71
CA LYS A 354 -16.95 -18.49 -12.21
C LYS A 354 -15.44 -18.69 -12.40
N LEU A 355 -14.77 -19.19 -11.38
CA LEU A 355 -13.32 -19.42 -11.43
C LEU A 355 -12.97 -20.88 -11.52
N LEU A 356 -11.99 -21.18 -12.37
CA LEU A 356 -11.20 -22.39 -12.35
C LEU A 356 -9.79 -22.03 -11.87
N LEU A 357 -9.26 -22.76 -10.90
CA LEU A 357 -7.92 -22.53 -10.37
C LEU A 357 -6.95 -23.57 -10.91
N VAL A 358 -5.77 -23.13 -11.32
CA VAL A 358 -4.64 -24.00 -11.69
C VAL A 358 -3.56 -23.86 -10.63
N GLY A 359 -3.12 -25.01 -10.11
CA GLY A 359 -2.10 -25.10 -9.09
C GLY A 359 -2.08 -26.49 -8.45
N ASP A 360 -1.12 -26.73 -7.56
CA ASP A 360 -1.16 -27.91 -6.71
C ASP A 360 -2.26 -27.78 -5.62
N ASP A 361 -2.44 -28.83 -4.83
CA ASP A 361 -3.50 -28.86 -3.83
C ASP A 361 -3.35 -27.77 -2.75
N ALA A 362 -2.11 -27.43 -2.37
CA ALA A 362 -1.83 -26.41 -1.36
C ALA A 362 -2.07 -25.01 -1.95
N GLU A 363 -1.57 -24.75 -3.15
CA GLU A 363 -1.78 -23.49 -3.87
C GLU A 363 -3.27 -23.21 -4.09
N VAL A 364 -4.02 -24.22 -4.53
CA VAL A 364 -5.47 -24.07 -4.78
C VAL A 364 -6.25 -23.89 -3.49
N LYS A 365 -5.89 -24.61 -2.42
CA LYS A 365 -6.53 -24.44 -1.10
C LYS A 365 -6.38 -23.01 -0.60
N GLU A 366 -5.16 -22.50 -0.57
CA GLU A 366 -4.86 -21.14 -0.12
C GLU A 366 -5.45 -20.09 -1.07
N GLY A 367 -5.24 -20.22 -2.38
CA GLY A 367 -5.75 -19.29 -3.38
C GLY A 367 -7.27 -19.17 -3.34
N SER A 368 -7.99 -20.30 -3.26
CA SER A 368 -9.45 -20.30 -3.11
C SER A 368 -9.90 -19.57 -1.85
N PHE A 369 -9.21 -19.77 -0.75
CA PHE A 369 -9.49 -19.12 0.51
C PHE A 369 -9.28 -17.59 0.43
N ARG A 370 -8.15 -17.15 -0.11
CA ARG A 370 -7.83 -15.73 -0.30
C ARG A 370 -8.82 -15.04 -1.23
N LEU A 371 -9.18 -15.68 -2.34
CA LEU A 371 -10.15 -15.13 -3.29
C LEU A 371 -11.54 -14.93 -2.67
N ARG A 372 -11.97 -15.84 -1.79
CA ARG A 372 -13.22 -15.66 -1.04
C ARG A 372 -13.21 -14.44 -0.13
N ARG A 373 -12.06 -14.04 0.43
CA ARG A 373 -11.95 -12.82 1.25
C ARG A 373 -12.34 -11.56 0.49
N ILE A 374 -12.18 -11.58 -0.83
CA ILE A 374 -12.52 -10.44 -1.70
C ILE A 374 -13.77 -10.68 -2.57
N GLY A 375 -14.60 -11.66 -2.19
CA GLY A 375 -15.93 -11.87 -2.78
C GLY A 375 -16.01 -12.86 -3.93
N TYR A 376 -14.93 -13.55 -4.31
CA TYR A 376 -14.98 -14.60 -5.33
C TYR A 376 -15.45 -15.93 -4.74
N ASP A 377 -16.76 -16.05 -4.54
CA ASP A 377 -17.37 -17.25 -3.97
C ASP A 377 -17.65 -18.36 -5.02
N LEU A 378 -17.58 -18.03 -6.31
CA LEU A 378 -17.90 -18.94 -7.43
C LEU A 378 -16.65 -19.67 -7.94
N VAL A 379 -15.90 -20.35 -7.05
CA VAL A 379 -14.83 -21.25 -7.46
C VAL A 379 -15.44 -22.58 -7.90
N ALA A 380 -15.60 -22.74 -9.22
CA ALA A 380 -16.30 -23.89 -9.83
C ALA A 380 -15.48 -25.19 -9.81
N GLY A 381 -14.14 -25.10 -9.71
CA GLY A 381 -13.27 -26.26 -9.66
C GLY A 381 -11.79 -25.90 -9.81
N ARG A 382 -10.98 -26.95 -9.88
CA ARG A 382 -9.53 -26.85 -10.09
C ARG A 382 -9.03 -27.76 -11.19
N LEU A 383 -7.94 -27.37 -11.82
CA LEU A 383 -7.20 -28.15 -12.80
C LEU A 383 -5.80 -28.42 -12.23
N PRO A 384 -5.43 -29.68 -12.00
CA PRO A 384 -4.06 -30.00 -11.64
C PRO A 384 -3.07 -29.49 -12.70
N PRO A 385 -1.83 -29.11 -12.31
CA PRO A 385 -0.84 -28.51 -13.21
C PRO A 385 -0.19 -29.55 -14.15
N ASP A 386 -1.01 -30.21 -14.97
CA ASP A 386 -0.60 -31.27 -15.91
C ASP A 386 -0.90 -30.84 -17.36
N ALA A 387 0.10 -30.24 -18.00
CA ALA A 387 -0.02 -29.78 -19.38
C ALA A 387 -0.26 -30.92 -20.39
N ALA A 388 0.18 -32.14 -20.09
CA ALA A 388 -0.07 -33.31 -20.95
C ALA A 388 -1.54 -33.73 -20.88
N ALA A 389 -2.11 -33.80 -19.67
CA ALA A 389 -3.53 -34.06 -19.47
C ALA A 389 -4.42 -32.98 -20.09
N TRP A 390 -4.04 -31.70 -19.99
CA TRP A 390 -4.77 -30.59 -20.63
C TRP A 390 -4.84 -30.77 -22.15
N ARG A 391 -3.67 -31.07 -22.80
CA ARG A 391 -3.59 -31.34 -24.25
C ARG A 391 -4.40 -32.56 -24.65
N ALA A 392 -4.23 -33.68 -23.91
CA ALA A 392 -4.97 -34.93 -24.17
C ALA A 392 -6.49 -34.71 -24.07
N GLY A 393 -6.92 -33.89 -23.14
CA GLY A 393 -8.33 -33.45 -23.00
C GLY A 393 -8.76 -32.40 -24.01
N GLY A 394 -7.87 -31.94 -24.89
CA GLY A 394 -8.12 -30.99 -25.98
C GLY A 394 -8.32 -29.55 -25.51
N LEU A 395 -7.75 -29.15 -24.37
CA LEU A 395 -7.59 -27.74 -24.05
C LEU A 395 -6.44 -27.14 -24.87
N ASN A 396 -6.57 -25.89 -25.28
CA ASN A 396 -5.49 -25.18 -25.95
C ASN A 396 -4.40 -24.84 -24.94
N VAL A 397 -3.22 -25.46 -25.12
CA VAL A 397 -2.07 -25.22 -24.23
C VAL A 397 -0.98 -24.48 -24.98
N ARG A 398 -0.57 -23.37 -24.43
CA ARG A 398 0.46 -22.50 -24.97
C ARG A 398 1.74 -22.57 -24.16
N ALA A 399 2.82 -22.10 -24.76
CA ALA A 399 4.08 -21.77 -24.12
C ALA A 399 4.48 -20.35 -24.55
N THR A 400 4.69 -19.49 -23.58
CA THR A 400 5.06 -18.08 -23.78
C THR A 400 6.32 -17.78 -22.99
N LYS A 401 7.39 -18.56 -23.27
CA LYS A 401 8.68 -18.37 -22.59
C LYS A 401 9.08 -16.91 -22.60
N GLY A 402 9.51 -16.42 -21.46
CA GLY A 402 9.98 -15.07 -21.30
C GLY A 402 11.19 -14.78 -22.21
N ILE A 403 11.58 -13.53 -22.23
CA ILE A 403 12.84 -13.08 -22.82
C ILE A 403 13.71 -12.50 -21.70
N THR A 404 14.99 -12.86 -21.68
CA THR A 404 15.91 -12.31 -20.68
C THR A 404 16.28 -10.86 -20.97
N PRO A 405 16.62 -10.03 -19.96
CA PRO A 405 17.08 -8.67 -20.19
C PRO A 405 18.25 -8.53 -21.17
N PRO A 406 19.33 -9.37 -21.13
CA PRO A 406 20.40 -9.30 -22.10
C PRO A 406 19.95 -9.61 -23.54
N GLU A 407 19.06 -10.61 -23.72
CA GLU A 407 18.53 -10.95 -25.05
C GLU A 407 17.69 -9.82 -25.62
N LEU A 408 16.78 -9.24 -24.83
CA LEU A 408 15.98 -8.10 -25.28
C LEU A 408 16.88 -6.91 -25.61
N HIS A 409 17.87 -6.62 -24.77
CA HIS A 409 18.80 -5.54 -25.01
C HIS A 409 19.61 -5.72 -26.33
N ALA A 410 20.08 -6.95 -26.59
CA ALA A 410 20.77 -7.26 -27.85
C ALA A 410 19.87 -7.05 -29.08
N LEU A 411 18.60 -7.42 -29.01
CA LEU A 411 17.62 -7.14 -30.07
C LEU A 411 17.42 -5.64 -30.28
N MET A 412 17.28 -4.85 -29.19
CA MET A 412 17.17 -3.41 -29.25
C MET A 412 18.39 -2.75 -29.88
N GLN A 413 19.59 -3.20 -29.51
CA GLN A 413 20.83 -2.70 -30.13
C GLN A 413 20.93 -3.03 -31.63
N ALA A 414 20.36 -4.13 -32.08
CA ALA A 414 20.33 -4.56 -33.46
C ALA A 414 19.17 -3.91 -34.27
N GLY A 415 18.29 -3.14 -33.66
CA GLY A 415 17.06 -2.59 -34.28
C GLY A 415 16.09 -3.68 -34.75
N LYS A 416 16.02 -4.79 -34.00
CA LYS A 416 15.19 -5.98 -34.26
C LYS A 416 14.29 -6.32 -33.07
N GLU A 417 14.11 -5.36 -32.17
CA GLU A 417 13.28 -5.56 -30.99
C GLU A 417 11.81 -5.77 -31.36
N PRO A 418 11.10 -6.65 -30.65
CA PRO A 418 9.65 -6.70 -30.64
C PRO A 418 9.09 -5.40 -30.06
N VAL A 419 7.80 -5.18 -30.19
CA VAL A 419 7.14 -4.09 -29.48
C VAL A 419 7.27 -4.29 -27.99
N VAL A 420 7.86 -3.35 -27.27
CA VAL A 420 8.03 -3.42 -25.81
C VAL A 420 7.01 -2.53 -25.14
N VAL A 421 6.25 -3.08 -24.20
CA VAL A 421 5.19 -2.38 -23.48
C VAL A 421 5.39 -2.51 -21.97
N ASP A 422 5.58 -1.40 -21.31
CA ASP A 422 5.57 -1.31 -19.85
C ASP A 422 4.12 -1.32 -19.34
N VAL A 423 3.76 -2.32 -18.55
CA VAL A 423 2.39 -2.52 -18.03
C VAL A 423 2.21 -1.97 -16.61
N ARG A 424 3.18 -1.21 -16.12
CA ARG A 424 3.10 -0.52 -14.83
C ARG A 424 2.28 0.77 -14.94
N THR A 425 2.00 1.40 -13.80
CA THR A 425 1.33 2.69 -13.78
C THR A 425 2.13 3.77 -14.53
N ALA A 426 1.45 4.83 -14.97
CA ALA A 426 2.10 5.93 -15.67
C ALA A 426 3.17 6.62 -14.79
N ASP A 427 2.97 6.68 -13.47
CA ASP A 427 3.95 7.26 -12.55
C ASP A 427 5.20 6.39 -12.42
N GLU A 428 5.06 5.07 -12.20
CA GLU A 428 6.18 4.12 -12.19
C GLU A 428 6.98 4.19 -13.50
N TYR A 429 6.29 4.26 -14.63
CA TYR A 429 6.89 4.40 -15.96
C TYR A 429 7.63 5.75 -16.13
N GLY A 430 7.03 6.83 -15.65
CA GLY A 430 7.63 8.15 -15.65
C GLY A 430 8.89 8.24 -14.79
N ASP A 431 8.88 7.52 -13.65
CA ASP A 431 10.01 7.51 -12.73
C ASP A 431 11.19 6.73 -13.27
N LEU A 432 10.97 5.51 -13.75
CA LEU A 432 12.04 4.66 -14.26
C LEU A 432 11.50 3.64 -15.28
N ARG A 433 12.15 3.51 -16.43
CA ARG A 433 11.81 2.56 -17.49
C ARG A 433 13.02 2.08 -18.25
N LEU A 434 12.89 0.99 -19.00
CA LEU A 434 14.02 0.38 -19.73
C LEU A 434 14.37 1.06 -21.06
N GLY A 435 13.73 2.15 -21.45
CA GLY A 435 14.02 2.87 -22.68
C GLY A 435 12.82 3.67 -23.19
N ASP A 436 12.82 4.03 -24.47
CA ASP A 436 11.68 4.68 -25.13
C ASP A 436 10.68 3.61 -25.58
N VAL A 437 9.99 3.00 -24.64
CA VAL A 437 9.01 1.95 -24.86
C VAL A 437 7.60 2.47 -24.60
N GLY A 438 6.57 1.77 -25.07
CA GLY A 438 5.18 2.13 -24.81
C GLY A 438 4.79 1.89 -23.35
N ASN A 439 3.79 2.63 -22.86
CA ASN A 439 3.18 2.34 -21.57
C ASN A 439 1.67 2.14 -21.74
N ILE A 440 1.19 0.98 -21.36
CA ILE A 440 -0.23 0.66 -21.25
C ILE A 440 -0.38 -0.10 -19.94
N PRO A 441 -0.83 0.54 -18.87
CA PRO A 441 -1.03 -0.10 -17.58
C PRO A 441 -1.87 -1.38 -17.69
N VAL A 442 -1.53 -2.42 -16.94
CA VAL A 442 -2.29 -3.68 -16.96
C VAL A 442 -3.75 -3.49 -16.56
N THR A 443 -4.08 -2.45 -15.82
CA THR A 443 -5.45 -2.03 -15.49
C THR A 443 -6.24 -1.54 -16.71
N GLU A 444 -5.56 -1.25 -17.82
CA GLU A 444 -6.14 -0.83 -19.10
C GLU A 444 -5.99 -1.92 -20.17
N HIS A 445 -5.92 -3.18 -19.78
CA HIS A 445 -5.65 -4.33 -20.66
C HIS A 445 -6.60 -4.44 -21.85
N GLU A 446 -7.81 -3.90 -21.79
CA GLU A 446 -8.75 -3.85 -22.91
C GLU A 446 -8.22 -3.04 -24.10
N ARG A 447 -7.22 -2.19 -23.87
CA ARG A 447 -6.53 -1.42 -24.91
C ARG A 447 -5.46 -2.21 -25.64
N PHE A 448 -4.99 -3.35 -25.13
CA PHE A 448 -3.84 -4.08 -25.68
C PHE A 448 -4.02 -4.41 -27.16
N ALA A 449 -5.03 -5.21 -27.52
CA ALA A 449 -5.24 -5.61 -28.91
C ALA A 449 -5.54 -4.41 -29.83
N LYS A 450 -6.25 -3.40 -29.33
CA LYS A 450 -6.57 -2.18 -30.10
C LYS A 450 -5.34 -1.32 -30.38
N ALA A 451 -4.45 -1.20 -29.40
CA ALA A 451 -3.27 -0.34 -29.49
C ALA A 451 -2.09 -1.02 -30.21
N LEU A 452 -1.97 -2.36 -30.06
CA LEU A 452 -0.80 -3.12 -30.51
C LEU A 452 -1.09 -4.05 -31.70
N GLY A 453 -2.37 -4.42 -31.92
CA GLY A 453 -2.76 -5.44 -32.88
C GLY A 453 -2.54 -6.87 -32.37
N THR A 454 -3.21 -7.84 -32.99
CA THR A 454 -3.21 -9.25 -32.53
C THR A 454 -2.00 -10.06 -33.00
N GLU A 455 -1.38 -9.65 -34.09
CA GLU A 455 -0.28 -10.40 -34.75
C GLU A 455 1.12 -9.89 -34.38
N MET A 456 1.21 -8.83 -33.57
CA MET A 456 2.50 -8.24 -33.20
C MET A 456 3.20 -9.08 -32.13
N GLU A 457 4.52 -9.23 -32.28
CA GLU A 457 5.37 -9.73 -31.19
C GLU A 457 5.53 -8.64 -30.12
N VAL A 458 5.09 -8.94 -28.91
CA VAL A 458 5.06 -7.98 -27.80
C VAL A 458 5.81 -8.54 -26.59
N VAL A 459 6.68 -7.73 -26.01
CA VAL A 459 7.29 -7.98 -24.68
C VAL A 459 6.63 -7.10 -23.65
N MET A 460 5.93 -7.71 -22.71
CA MET A 460 5.32 -7.05 -21.56
C MET A 460 6.36 -6.89 -20.45
N VAL A 461 6.44 -5.70 -19.84
CA VAL A 461 7.42 -5.35 -18.82
C VAL A 461 6.73 -4.83 -17.57
N CYS A 462 7.13 -5.35 -16.40
CA CYS A 462 6.84 -4.76 -15.10
C CYS A 462 8.09 -4.79 -14.21
N ASN A 463 7.97 -4.61 -12.89
CA ASN A 463 9.15 -4.63 -12.02
C ASN A 463 9.77 -6.04 -11.92
N SER A 464 8.97 -7.08 -11.58
CA SER A 464 9.44 -8.42 -11.19
C SER A 464 8.88 -9.57 -12.04
N ALA A 465 8.37 -9.31 -13.24
CA ALA A 465 7.63 -10.24 -14.10
C ALA A 465 6.21 -10.62 -13.62
N TYR A 466 5.78 -10.23 -12.43
CA TYR A 466 4.46 -10.60 -11.89
C TYR A 466 3.30 -10.03 -12.72
N ARG A 467 3.23 -8.70 -12.89
CA ARG A 467 2.20 -8.03 -13.69
C ARG A 467 2.34 -8.30 -15.19
N SER A 468 3.55 -8.48 -15.68
CA SER A 468 3.77 -8.76 -17.11
C SER A 468 3.36 -10.18 -17.48
N SER A 469 3.51 -11.17 -16.61
CA SER A 469 2.97 -12.51 -16.81
C SER A 469 1.44 -12.49 -16.82
N LEU A 470 0.81 -11.79 -15.88
CA LEU A 470 -0.63 -11.54 -15.88
C LEU A 470 -1.08 -10.88 -17.19
N ALA A 471 -0.34 -9.86 -17.66
CA ALA A 471 -0.66 -9.14 -18.89
C ALA A 471 -0.58 -10.04 -20.14
N VAL A 472 0.30 -11.05 -20.15
CA VAL A 472 0.36 -12.05 -21.24
C VAL A 472 -0.97 -12.81 -21.35
N GLY A 473 -1.50 -13.34 -20.26
CA GLY A 473 -2.78 -14.04 -20.26
C GLY A 473 -3.96 -13.14 -20.65
N LEU A 474 -3.96 -11.89 -20.20
CA LEU A 474 -4.95 -10.90 -20.62
C LEU A 474 -4.85 -10.56 -22.11
N ALA A 475 -3.62 -10.42 -22.64
CA ALA A 475 -3.41 -10.22 -24.07
C ALA A 475 -3.95 -11.40 -24.91
N GLU A 476 -3.74 -12.64 -24.46
CA GLU A 476 -4.31 -13.82 -25.09
C GLU A 476 -5.84 -13.81 -25.10
N ARG A 477 -6.48 -13.37 -24.02
CA ARG A 477 -7.94 -13.21 -23.97
C ARG A 477 -8.45 -12.17 -24.98
N HIS A 478 -7.62 -11.21 -25.36
CA HIS A 478 -7.90 -10.24 -26.42
C HIS A 478 -7.42 -10.69 -27.81
N GLY A 479 -7.05 -11.98 -27.97
CA GLY A 479 -6.67 -12.56 -29.26
C GLY A 479 -5.21 -12.34 -29.68
N MET A 480 -4.38 -11.75 -28.83
CA MET A 480 -2.95 -11.55 -29.11
C MET A 480 -2.19 -12.85 -28.87
N ARG A 481 -1.46 -13.33 -29.88
CA ARG A 481 -0.83 -14.67 -29.84
C ARG A 481 0.68 -14.65 -29.58
N HIS A 482 1.31 -13.48 -29.63
CA HIS A 482 2.77 -13.34 -29.60
C HIS A 482 3.23 -12.42 -28.46
N ALA A 483 2.50 -12.44 -27.32
CA ALA A 483 2.90 -11.74 -26.12
C ALA A 483 3.77 -12.63 -25.22
N ARG A 484 4.83 -12.06 -24.65
CA ARG A 484 5.70 -12.71 -23.66
C ARG A 484 6.17 -11.72 -22.60
N SER A 485 6.59 -12.21 -21.44
CA SER A 485 7.05 -11.38 -20.32
C SER A 485 8.58 -11.19 -20.39
N LEU A 486 9.06 -10.03 -19.94
CA LEU A 486 10.48 -9.84 -19.62
C LEU A 486 10.79 -10.59 -18.31
N GLU A 487 11.72 -11.53 -18.36
CA GLU A 487 12.10 -12.35 -17.21
C GLU A 487 12.71 -11.47 -16.10
N GLY A 488 12.19 -11.59 -14.88
CA GLY A 488 12.58 -10.76 -13.74
C GLY A 488 12.27 -9.27 -13.89
N GLY A 489 11.66 -8.85 -15.00
CA GLY A 489 11.19 -7.50 -15.24
C GLY A 489 12.30 -6.43 -15.23
N LEU A 490 11.90 -5.20 -14.84
CA LEU A 490 12.81 -4.06 -14.75
C LEU A 490 13.89 -4.25 -13.66
N ASP A 491 13.59 -5.00 -12.61
CA ASP A 491 14.56 -5.28 -11.54
C ASP A 491 15.74 -6.11 -12.09
N ALA A 492 15.44 -7.15 -12.88
CA ALA A 492 16.48 -7.95 -13.53
C ALA A 492 17.23 -7.14 -14.63
N TRP A 493 16.55 -6.23 -15.34
CA TRP A 493 17.16 -5.31 -16.30
C TRP A 493 18.20 -4.42 -15.62
N ILE A 494 17.84 -3.83 -14.46
CA ILE A 494 18.73 -2.98 -13.67
C ILE A 494 19.88 -3.81 -13.08
N ALA A 495 19.59 -5.00 -12.55
CA ALA A 495 20.61 -5.90 -12.01
C ALA A 495 21.65 -6.33 -13.06
N ALA A 496 21.24 -6.44 -14.32
CA ALA A 496 22.13 -6.68 -15.46
C ALA A 496 22.95 -5.42 -15.91
N GLY A 497 22.80 -4.30 -15.20
CA GLY A 497 23.50 -3.05 -15.52
C GLY A 497 23.06 -2.39 -16.83
N LEU A 498 21.85 -2.73 -17.34
CA LEU A 498 21.37 -2.24 -18.63
C LEU A 498 20.79 -0.81 -18.51
N PRO A 499 20.79 0.00 -19.58
CA PRO A 499 20.42 1.40 -19.55
C PRO A 499 18.93 1.59 -19.23
N THR A 500 18.65 2.61 -18.42
CA THR A 500 17.28 2.99 -18.04
C THR A 500 17.02 4.46 -18.38
N LYS A 501 15.75 4.85 -18.49
CA LYS A 501 15.27 6.23 -18.69
C LYS A 501 14.21 6.58 -17.65
N GLY A 502 13.91 7.85 -17.50
CA GLY A 502 12.90 8.35 -16.58
C GLY A 502 13.45 9.39 -15.62
N ARG A 503 12.59 9.92 -14.73
CA ARG A 503 12.96 10.92 -13.72
C ARG A 503 14.06 10.41 -12.76
N MET A 504 14.07 9.10 -12.51
CA MET A 504 15.03 8.41 -11.62
C MET A 504 16.15 7.68 -12.40
N ALA A 505 16.20 7.79 -13.72
CA ALA A 505 17.25 7.15 -14.51
C ALA A 505 18.60 7.79 -14.19
N LYS A 506 19.59 6.97 -13.84
CA LYS A 506 20.98 7.43 -13.77
C LYS A 506 21.37 7.89 -15.17
N GLY A 507 21.84 9.12 -15.30
CA GLY A 507 22.35 9.64 -16.58
C GLY A 507 23.37 8.67 -17.16
N ALA A 508 23.19 8.31 -18.44
CA ALA A 508 24.01 7.33 -19.11
C ALA A 508 25.46 7.83 -19.25
N ALA A 509 26.29 7.42 -18.34
CA ALA A 509 27.72 7.23 -18.57
C ALA A 509 28.04 5.85 -17.98
N ALA A 510 27.93 4.83 -18.82
CA ALA A 510 28.42 3.51 -18.51
C ALA A 510 29.94 3.59 -18.32
N ALA A 511 30.39 3.63 -17.08
CA ALA A 511 31.74 3.21 -16.79
C ALA A 511 31.78 1.68 -16.98
N ALA A 512 32.73 1.23 -17.79
CA ALA A 512 33.08 -0.18 -17.96
C ALA A 512 33.23 -0.85 -16.59
N PRO A 513 32.99 -2.18 -16.47
CA PRO A 513 33.13 -2.87 -15.21
C PRO A 513 34.57 -2.67 -14.67
N ALA A 514 34.66 -1.98 -13.54
CA ALA A 514 35.92 -1.82 -12.84
C ALA A 514 36.39 -3.20 -12.41
N ALA A 515 37.65 -3.51 -12.76
CA ALA A 515 38.34 -4.72 -12.36
C ALA A 515 38.19 -4.94 -10.84
N ALA A 516 37.90 -6.18 -10.46
CA ALA A 516 37.79 -6.58 -9.07
C ALA A 516 39.05 -6.21 -8.32
N GLY A 517 38.95 -5.35 -7.29
CA GLY A 517 40.05 -5.11 -6.39
C GLY A 517 40.17 -3.76 -5.68
N ALA A 518 39.38 -2.74 -5.99
CA ALA A 518 39.41 -1.47 -5.25
C ALA A 518 38.33 -1.47 -4.16
N ALA A 519 38.72 -1.18 -2.92
CA ALA A 519 37.79 -0.98 -1.81
C ALA A 519 36.84 0.18 -2.16
N ILE A 520 35.53 -0.11 -2.19
CA ILE A 520 34.49 0.90 -2.47
C ILE A 520 34.44 1.81 -1.25
N ALA A 521 34.74 3.10 -1.42
CA ALA A 521 34.55 4.09 -0.37
C ALA A 521 33.04 4.25 -0.11
N LEU A 522 32.60 3.91 1.10
CA LEU A 522 31.21 4.08 1.51
C LEU A 522 31.03 5.45 2.20
N PRO A 523 29.88 6.12 2.04
CA PRO A 523 29.62 7.35 2.78
C PRO A 523 29.50 7.07 4.28
N GLU A 524 29.98 8.01 5.09
CA GLU A 524 29.87 7.91 6.54
C GLU A 524 28.41 8.12 6.99
N PRO A 525 27.83 7.23 7.79
CA PRO A 525 26.51 7.49 8.36
C PRO A 525 26.59 8.59 9.44
N ILE A 526 25.53 9.42 9.51
CA ILE A 526 25.28 10.33 10.63
C ILE A 526 23.86 10.12 11.12
N ASP A 527 23.69 9.94 12.43
CA ASP A 527 22.33 9.82 12.99
C ASP A 527 21.67 11.19 13.21
N ALA A 528 20.35 11.18 13.38
CA ALA A 528 19.59 12.40 13.52
C ALA A 528 19.96 13.22 14.78
N PRO A 529 20.14 12.64 15.98
CA PRO A 529 20.61 13.38 17.15
C PRO A 529 21.98 14.04 16.96
N MET A 530 22.90 13.32 16.31
CA MET A 530 24.24 13.89 16.02
C MET A 530 24.15 15.04 15.04
N LEU A 531 23.31 14.94 13.99
CA LEU A 531 23.14 16.02 13.03
C LEU A 531 22.45 17.22 13.67
N GLN A 532 21.41 17.02 14.47
CA GLN A 532 20.71 18.08 15.20
C GLN A 532 21.66 18.84 16.11
N LYS A 533 22.45 18.12 16.92
CA LYS A 533 23.46 18.71 17.78
C LYS A 533 24.53 19.47 16.97
N ALA A 534 24.99 18.90 15.87
CA ALA A 534 26.00 19.54 15.01
C ALA A 534 25.49 20.85 14.38
N LEU A 535 24.23 20.88 13.95
CA LEU A 535 23.60 22.07 13.38
C LEU A 535 23.32 23.15 14.43
N LEU A 536 23.07 22.78 15.68
CA LEU A 536 22.94 23.74 16.80
C LEU A 536 24.29 24.32 17.22
N ASP A 537 25.31 23.45 17.38
CA ASP A 537 26.60 23.86 17.92
C ASP A 537 27.51 24.55 16.88
N GLN A 538 27.46 24.08 15.62
CA GLN A 538 28.39 24.50 14.56
C GLN A 538 27.66 24.58 13.17
N PRO A 539 26.64 25.39 12.99
CA PRO A 539 25.85 25.41 11.76
C PRO A 539 26.66 25.72 10.50
N ALA A 540 27.67 26.59 10.61
CA ALA A 540 28.55 26.95 9.48
C ALA A 540 29.49 25.84 9.03
N ALA A 541 29.78 24.85 9.90
CA ALA A 541 30.69 23.74 9.61
C ALA A 541 30.01 22.63 8.76
N TYR A 542 28.70 22.66 8.62
CA TYR A 542 27.93 21.64 7.88
C TYR A 542 27.22 22.24 6.67
N ALA A 543 27.14 21.45 5.60
CA ALA A 543 26.27 21.69 4.46
C ALA A 543 25.29 20.52 4.36
N VAL A 544 24.02 20.75 4.67
CA VAL A 544 22.97 19.75 4.49
C VAL A 544 22.35 19.92 3.11
N LEU A 545 22.45 18.90 2.27
CA LEU A 545 21.98 18.91 0.90
C LEU A 545 20.88 17.88 0.74
N ASP A 546 19.68 18.36 0.44
CA ASP A 546 18.52 17.52 0.20
C ASP A 546 18.46 17.14 -1.29
N VAL A 547 18.57 15.84 -1.57
CA VAL A 547 18.62 15.32 -2.94
C VAL A 547 17.27 14.93 -3.51
N ARG A 548 16.18 15.24 -2.80
CA ARG A 548 14.80 15.01 -3.28
C ARG A 548 14.42 16.01 -4.37
N ALA A 549 13.29 15.71 -5.04
CA ALA A 549 12.70 16.65 -6.00
C ALA A 549 12.36 18.00 -5.31
N ALA A 550 12.47 19.10 -6.07
CA ALA A 550 12.28 20.45 -5.54
C ALA A 550 10.92 20.67 -4.85
N TRP A 551 9.87 20.04 -5.36
CA TRP A 551 8.54 20.12 -4.74
C TRP A 551 8.48 19.41 -3.38
N GLN A 552 9.18 18.28 -3.20
CA GLN A 552 9.28 17.57 -1.92
C GLN A 552 10.10 18.37 -0.90
N PHE A 553 11.15 19.05 -1.37
CA PHE A 553 11.93 19.96 -0.54
C PHE A 553 11.11 21.16 -0.06
N ALA A 554 10.27 21.71 -0.94
CA ALA A 554 9.40 22.83 -0.62
C ALA A 554 8.28 22.49 0.38
N GLU A 555 7.87 21.21 0.41
CA GLU A 555 6.87 20.75 1.38
C GLU A 555 7.41 20.75 2.80
N TRP A 556 8.60 20.19 3.02
CA TRP A 556 9.31 20.16 4.29
C TRP A 556 10.77 19.80 4.10
N SER A 557 11.66 20.44 4.85
CA SER A 557 13.10 20.25 4.77
C SER A 557 13.77 20.59 6.09
N ILE A 558 15.01 20.14 6.31
CA ILE A 558 15.80 20.56 7.46
C ILE A 558 16.07 22.07 7.34
N PRO A 559 15.80 22.88 8.37
CA PRO A 559 16.08 24.32 8.33
C PRO A 559 17.55 24.60 7.97
N GLY A 560 17.76 25.44 6.96
CA GLY A 560 19.11 25.79 6.47
C GLY A 560 19.72 24.78 5.50
N SER A 561 19.02 23.69 5.13
CA SER A 561 19.43 22.80 4.05
C SER A 561 19.20 23.44 2.67
N ALA A 562 19.95 22.97 1.67
CA ALA A 562 19.77 23.35 0.27
C ALA A 562 19.23 22.18 -0.55
N ASN A 563 18.30 22.43 -1.46
CA ASN A 563 17.85 21.40 -2.39
C ASN A 563 18.82 21.32 -3.57
N VAL A 564 19.35 20.14 -3.83
CA VAL A 564 20.31 19.90 -4.93
C VAL A 564 19.94 18.61 -5.62
N ALA A 565 19.52 18.70 -6.88
CA ALA A 565 19.21 17.50 -7.66
C ALA A 565 20.46 16.58 -7.76
N PRO A 566 20.28 15.24 -7.76
CA PRO A 566 21.40 14.29 -7.77
C PRO A 566 22.40 14.52 -8.90
N ASP A 567 21.96 14.93 -10.08
CA ASP A 567 22.78 15.24 -11.27
C ASP A 567 23.58 16.56 -11.13
N ALA A 568 23.06 17.50 -10.36
CA ALA A 568 23.73 18.77 -10.08
C ALA A 568 24.69 18.71 -8.87
N LEU A 569 24.67 17.61 -8.11
CA LEU A 569 25.36 17.52 -6.84
C LEU A 569 26.89 17.71 -6.95
N ALA A 570 27.51 17.08 -7.94
CA ALA A 570 28.96 17.20 -8.14
C ALA A 570 29.39 18.64 -8.43
N ALA A 571 28.66 19.37 -9.24
CA ALA A 571 28.87 20.78 -9.55
C ALA A 571 28.63 21.67 -8.33
N HIS A 572 27.56 21.41 -7.59
CA HIS A 572 27.24 22.15 -6.36
C HIS A 572 28.30 21.99 -5.29
N LEU A 573 28.80 20.76 -5.08
CA LEU A 573 29.88 20.48 -4.13
C LEU A 573 31.19 21.24 -4.44
N ALA A 574 31.45 21.55 -5.72
CA ALA A 574 32.61 22.35 -6.10
C ALA A 574 32.47 23.84 -5.71
N THR A 575 31.26 24.32 -5.44
CA THR A 575 30.98 25.69 -5.01
C THR A 575 31.04 25.89 -3.49
N LEU A 576 31.06 24.79 -2.72
CA LEU A 576 31.07 24.87 -1.27
C LEU A 576 32.44 25.30 -0.74
N THR A 577 32.42 26.13 0.30
CA THR A 577 33.65 26.55 0.99
C THR A 577 34.42 25.36 1.50
N ALA A 578 35.71 25.34 1.30
CA ALA A 578 36.60 24.28 1.76
C ALA A 578 36.46 24.04 3.27
N GLY A 579 36.40 22.77 3.67
CA GLY A 579 36.30 22.35 5.08
C GLY A 579 34.88 22.15 5.62
N ARG A 580 33.84 22.46 4.87
CA ARG A 580 32.47 22.11 5.29
C ARG A 580 32.20 20.61 5.16
N ARG A 581 31.60 20.02 6.20
CA ARG A 581 31.16 18.63 6.23
C ARG A 581 29.82 18.52 5.50
N VAL A 582 29.80 17.71 4.47
CA VAL A 582 28.58 17.55 3.64
C VAL A 582 27.74 16.41 4.16
N VAL A 583 26.46 16.66 4.38
CA VAL A 583 25.46 15.65 4.75
C VAL A 583 24.40 15.61 3.68
N LEU A 584 24.26 14.45 3.01
CA LEU A 584 23.18 14.23 2.05
C LEU A 584 21.95 13.72 2.78
N VAL A 585 20.79 14.21 2.35
CA VAL A 585 19.51 13.91 2.97
C VAL A 585 18.48 13.63 1.88
N ASP A 586 17.68 12.62 2.09
CA ASP A 586 16.46 12.35 1.33
C ASP A 586 15.34 11.98 2.31
N ARG A 587 14.32 11.27 1.83
CA ARG A 587 13.17 10.90 2.65
C ARG A 587 13.52 9.93 3.79
N ASP A 588 14.28 8.88 3.49
CA ASP A 588 14.55 7.72 4.38
C ASP A 588 16.04 7.32 4.47
N GLY A 589 16.91 7.99 3.76
CA GLY A 589 18.36 7.76 3.70
C GLY A 589 18.80 6.89 2.52
N THR A 590 17.91 6.20 1.83
CA THR A 590 18.25 5.20 0.79
C THR A 590 18.81 5.85 -0.47
N THR A 591 18.10 6.84 -1.01
CA THR A 591 18.55 7.57 -2.22
C THR A 591 19.80 8.38 -1.94
N ALA A 592 19.87 9.05 -0.78
CA ALA A 592 21.05 9.82 -0.37
C ALA A 592 22.28 8.93 -0.26
N PHE A 593 22.13 7.69 0.27
CA PHE A 593 23.24 6.73 0.37
C PHE A 593 23.71 6.26 -1.00
N ALA A 594 22.80 5.94 -1.91
CA ALA A 594 23.14 5.54 -3.27
C ALA A 594 23.84 6.66 -4.05
N VAL A 595 23.32 7.90 -3.93
CA VAL A 595 23.90 9.09 -4.58
C VAL A 595 25.30 9.40 -4.02
N ALA A 596 25.48 9.35 -2.70
CA ALA A 596 26.77 9.53 -2.08
C ALA A 596 27.79 8.45 -2.47
N GLY A 597 27.35 7.18 -2.48
CA GLY A 597 28.20 6.05 -2.91
C GLY A 597 28.67 6.17 -4.37
N ALA A 598 27.75 6.56 -5.27
CA ALA A 598 28.09 6.79 -6.68
C ALA A 598 29.08 7.94 -6.88
N LEU A 599 28.98 8.99 -6.05
CA LEU A 599 29.92 10.12 -6.11
C LEU A 599 31.29 9.74 -5.52
N LEU A 600 31.32 9.01 -4.40
CA LEU A 600 32.58 8.53 -3.80
C LEU A 600 33.32 7.52 -4.67
N ALA A 601 32.61 6.74 -5.48
CA ALA A 601 33.22 5.87 -6.48
C ALA A 601 34.00 6.67 -7.55
N GLN A 602 33.62 7.93 -7.83
CA GLN A 602 34.27 8.81 -8.78
C GLN A 602 35.29 9.75 -8.11
N GLN A 603 35.08 10.07 -6.84
CA GLN A 603 35.88 11.03 -6.05
C GLN A 603 36.12 10.46 -4.62
N PRO A 604 36.92 9.40 -4.48
CA PRO A 604 37.07 8.67 -3.23
C PRO A 604 37.74 9.48 -2.10
N GLU A 605 38.38 10.58 -2.42
CA GLU A 605 38.99 11.50 -1.48
C GLU A 605 38.00 12.42 -0.75
N ARG A 606 36.73 12.46 -1.21
CA ARG A 606 35.70 13.28 -0.57
C ARG A 606 35.15 12.59 0.68
N SER A 607 34.90 13.39 1.72
CA SER A 607 34.16 12.94 2.90
C SER A 607 32.68 13.35 2.73
N LEU A 608 31.82 12.38 2.52
CA LEU A 608 30.37 12.56 2.43
C LEU A 608 29.68 11.77 3.54
N ARG A 609 28.71 12.40 4.18
CA ARG A 609 27.84 11.76 5.17
C ARG A 609 26.44 11.62 4.64
N VAL A 610 25.73 10.63 5.14
CA VAL A 610 24.33 10.40 4.83
C VAL A 610 23.56 10.30 6.12
N LEU A 611 22.44 11.03 6.19
CA LEU A 611 21.53 10.99 7.32
C LEU A 611 20.79 9.65 7.37
N VAL A 612 21.08 8.84 8.38
CA VAL A 612 20.43 7.55 8.62
C VAL A 612 18.94 7.76 8.91
N GLY A 613 18.07 7.06 8.18
CA GLY A 613 16.63 7.23 8.27
C GLY A 613 16.12 8.52 7.64
N GLY A 614 16.98 9.28 6.94
CA GLY A 614 16.62 10.47 6.19
C GLY A 614 15.88 11.52 7.00
N LEU A 615 15.05 12.31 6.34
CA LEU A 615 14.20 13.30 7.00
C LEU A 615 13.21 12.69 7.99
N GLN A 616 12.71 11.49 7.69
CA GLN A 616 11.82 10.78 8.61
C GLN A 616 12.52 10.50 9.94
N GLY A 617 13.77 10.04 9.90
CA GLY A 617 14.59 9.84 11.10
C GLY A 617 14.89 11.13 11.84
N TYR A 618 15.20 12.20 11.11
CA TYR A 618 15.51 13.51 11.68
C TYR A 618 14.32 14.10 12.48
N PHE A 619 13.15 14.16 11.89
CA PHE A 619 11.97 14.75 12.54
C PHE A 619 11.37 13.85 13.62
N ARG A 620 11.55 12.53 13.52
CA ARG A 620 11.15 11.58 14.57
C ARG A 620 11.92 11.83 15.86
N THR A 621 13.20 12.16 15.75
CA THR A 621 14.07 12.41 16.91
C THR A 621 13.89 13.83 17.47
N ALA A 622 13.58 14.80 16.62
CA ALA A 622 13.25 16.18 17.04
C ALA A 622 11.99 16.25 17.91
N ALA A 623 11.02 15.34 17.66
CA ALA A 623 9.79 15.25 18.45
C ALA A 623 9.97 14.67 19.87
N ILE A 624 11.10 14.00 20.15
CA ILE A 624 11.39 13.38 21.46
C ILE A 624 12.19 14.29 22.38
N GLY A 625 12.83 15.32 21.87
CA GLY A 625 13.70 16.24 22.62
C GLY A 625 13.07 17.62 22.77
N GLY A 626 12.25 17.87 23.80
CA GLY A 626 11.83 19.15 24.37
C GLY A 626 11.52 20.37 23.47
N PRO A 627 10.82 21.39 23.93
CA PRO A 627 10.28 22.44 23.07
C PRO A 627 11.42 23.27 22.42
N VAL A 628 11.46 23.23 21.09
CA VAL A 628 12.19 24.24 20.31
C VAL A 628 11.36 25.52 20.34
N ASP A 629 11.94 26.59 20.82
CA ASP A 629 11.30 27.91 20.97
C ASP A 629 10.66 28.36 19.64
N ALA A 630 9.33 28.42 19.61
CA ALA A 630 8.53 28.72 18.42
C ALA A 630 8.58 30.21 18.00
N ASN A 631 9.47 31.04 18.62
CA ASN A 631 9.54 32.47 18.41
C ASN A 631 10.77 32.98 17.63
N ALA A 632 11.55 32.12 17.01
CA ALA A 632 12.62 32.55 16.10
C ALA A 632 12.01 32.80 14.70
N ALA A 633 11.69 34.05 14.39
CA ALA A 633 11.26 34.45 13.06
C ALA A 633 12.34 34.16 12.01
N PRO A 634 11.98 33.63 10.81
CA PRO A 634 12.95 33.38 9.75
C PRO A 634 13.44 34.73 9.19
N ALA A 635 14.76 34.92 9.16
CA ALA A 635 15.39 36.02 8.45
C ALA A 635 15.06 35.93 6.95
N ALA A 636 14.41 36.95 6.43
CA ALA A 636 14.06 37.09 5.03
C ALA A 636 15.32 37.14 4.15
N ASN A 637 15.51 36.20 3.29
CA ASN A 637 16.43 36.30 2.16
C ASN A 637 15.67 36.89 0.96
N ALA A 638 15.76 38.23 0.83
CA ALA A 638 15.32 38.94 -0.36
C ALA A 638 16.36 38.80 -1.48
N ALA A 639 16.03 38.08 -2.50
CA ALA A 639 16.60 38.26 -3.83
C ALA A 639 15.47 38.12 -4.84
N ALA A 640 14.87 39.25 -5.15
CA ALA A 640 13.85 39.37 -6.18
C ALA A 640 14.49 39.28 -7.56
N ALA A 641 13.99 38.39 -8.39
CA ALA A 641 14.11 38.53 -9.84
C ALA A 641 12.72 38.89 -10.37
N THR A 642 12.61 40.11 -10.88
CA THR A 642 11.46 40.66 -11.57
C THR A 642 11.28 39.99 -12.93
N ALA A 643 10.11 39.42 -13.20
CA ALA A 643 9.62 39.14 -14.53
C ALA A 643 8.25 39.81 -14.75
N PRO A 644 7.95 40.32 -15.95
CA PRO A 644 6.82 41.21 -16.18
C PRO A 644 5.49 40.46 -16.25
N ALA A 645 4.45 41.11 -15.74
CA ALA A 645 3.08 40.65 -15.74
C ALA A 645 2.50 40.58 -17.16
N THR A 646 1.97 39.44 -17.54
CA THR A 646 1.06 39.29 -18.67
C THR A 646 -0.36 39.11 -18.19
N THR A 647 -1.24 39.97 -18.65
CA THR A 647 -2.69 39.98 -18.40
C THR A 647 -3.38 38.71 -18.91
N PRO A 648 -4.31 38.10 -18.20
CA PRO A 648 -5.04 36.94 -18.67
C PRO A 648 -6.20 37.32 -19.58
N THR A 649 -6.19 36.77 -20.79
CA THR A 649 -7.33 36.76 -21.70
C THR A 649 -8.36 35.71 -21.31
N LYS A 650 -9.62 36.12 -21.33
CA LYS A 650 -10.84 35.38 -20.98
C LYS A 650 -11.05 34.17 -21.93
N PRO A 651 -11.36 32.97 -21.43
CA PRO A 651 -11.68 31.85 -22.30
C PRO A 651 -13.12 31.96 -22.87
N ALA A 652 -13.25 31.59 -24.14
CA ALA A 652 -14.52 31.51 -24.85
C ALA A 652 -15.34 30.28 -24.40
N ALA A 653 -16.67 30.44 -24.41
CA ALA A 653 -17.64 29.44 -24.01
C ALA A 653 -17.67 28.21 -24.95
N ALA A 654 -17.74 27.01 -24.34
CA ALA A 654 -17.93 25.75 -25.05
C ALA A 654 -19.40 25.53 -25.45
N PRO A 655 -19.69 24.84 -26.56
CA PRO A 655 -21.05 24.64 -27.06
C PRO A 655 -21.79 23.54 -26.30
N LYS A 656 -23.09 23.78 -26.05
CA LYS A 656 -24.03 22.84 -25.43
C LYS A 656 -24.26 21.62 -26.34
N LYS A 657 -24.06 20.42 -25.78
CA LYS A 657 -24.55 19.17 -26.41
C LYS A 657 -26.04 18.98 -26.15
N ARG A 658 -26.77 18.72 -27.26
CA ARG A 658 -28.19 18.37 -27.28
C ARG A 658 -28.35 16.93 -26.78
N SER A 659 -29.36 16.71 -25.93
CA SER A 659 -29.92 15.40 -25.58
C SER A 659 -30.60 14.76 -26.79
N ALA A 660 -30.33 13.49 -27.05
CA ALA A 660 -31.23 12.63 -27.81
C ALA A 660 -31.51 11.42 -26.91
N GLY A 661 -32.78 11.25 -26.58
CA GLY A 661 -33.26 10.06 -25.86
C GLY A 661 -33.44 8.88 -26.83
N CYS A 662 -33.19 7.73 -26.29
CA CYS A 662 -34.04 6.50 -26.29
C CYS A 662 -33.33 5.50 -25.39
#